data_5bc85b368742d882e1e682d354e72a32
#
_entry.id   5bc85b368742d882e1e682d354e72a32
#
_cell.length_a   1.000
_cell.length_b   1.000
_cell.length_c   1.000
_cell.angle_alpha   90.00
_cell.angle_beta   90.00
_cell.angle_gamma   90.00
#
_symmetry.space_group_name_H-M   'P 1'
#
loop_
_entity.id
_entity.type
_entity.pdbx_description
1 polymer ?
#
loop_
_entity_poly.entity_id
_entity_poly.type
_entity_poly.pdbx_seq_one_letter_code
_entity_poly.pdbx_strand_id
1 'polypeptide(L)'
;MIYAFRQYLQKINSSVRWMMICLAICFQYSLTTAQCPVPTGLTLGGTSSSTAQLAWAPAAADSFLLRYYDLTDSIYLFKTISNGTAINTSLTNLYPNTTYAWQIRTWCSSGASGAYQATPELFTTDAQTVYCVTPNDHFSANISENSAELFWNPYIDADSFLVRYAELGTTNYTWVTLPGNQHSVVINGLVSDTQYEWVVRCVCASNPTQAYSRLRTFTTLSLACNPPDVAFFSSTGITASAATVGWNAIPSASNYVVRYAVRFSGNWITIPSANLTELLSGLTSSTWYEFQVLSICSGDSSAWSQSGIFLTLSSTISLTRGPYLQLSTQTSIFIRWRTNIPCDSKIDFGTDPLHLNLSTTNTTQTTEHVVQIISLNKNTKYYYSIGSSGTKLQGDNDNYFVTNPDVGSTDPVRLWVIGDFGRSSTAQRQVRDSYEAYTGNTHTNVWLWLGDNAYNDGTDSEYQTKVFDEYPRQFKKWVTWPTSGNHDLHSANSNNLTGPYYDNFTMPQQGEAGGVPSGTEAYYSFDYANIHFVCLESYGSNFRSATGAMANWLDADLSANTQTFTVVYFHHPPYSKGSHDSDAETELIQMRTNINPILENYKVDLVLAGHSHSYERTMMLHGHYGNANTFNASTMTTDAGSGTFPNSYVKNGPNSFGTVYVVCGTSGYVGSTQSDWPHDAMYDYSVNYNGSLVIDVQGNRLNCKYLTSTGTIRDEFTIIKPGFPDGFFDQPSRTDSKQINNFKIWPNPVLQHASIEYHLNKTSQVSFDVVDLAGRLMLRFGDDIGKTAGIHTLNFPVKDAQLPKGIYFIRMHAGDESITRKLILE
;
A
#
# COMPACT_ATOMS: atom_id res chain seq x y z
N MET A 1 35.93 22.07 -21.80
CA MET A 1 34.88 21.01 -21.70
C MET A 1 34.17 20.75 -23.05
N ILE A 2 33.86 21.78 -23.84
CA ILE A 2 33.12 21.64 -25.14
C ILE A 2 33.97 20.92 -26.22
N TYR A 3 35.31 21.07 -26.21
CA TYR A 3 36.22 20.47 -27.21
C TYR A 3 36.44 18.97 -26.99
N ALA A 4 36.42 18.51 -25.73
CA ALA A 4 36.56 17.09 -25.37
C ALA A 4 35.26 16.31 -25.67
N PHE A 5 34.12 16.95 -25.59
CA PHE A 5 32.80 16.37 -25.87
C PHE A 5 32.59 16.14 -27.39
N ARG A 6 33.16 16.96 -28.24
CA ARG A 6 33.10 16.80 -29.71
C ARG A 6 33.91 15.60 -30.23
N GLN A 7 35.01 15.27 -29.58
CA GLN A 7 35.83 14.10 -29.98
C GLN A 7 35.25 12.77 -29.48
N TYR A 8 34.43 12.77 -28.42
CA TYR A 8 33.79 11.58 -27.89
C TYR A 8 32.61 11.13 -28.79
N LEU A 9 31.91 12.08 -29.42
CA LEU A 9 30.79 11.81 -30.30
C LEU A 9 31.15 11.24 -31.69
N GLN A 10 32.42 11.28 -32.08
CA GLN A 10 32.85 10.69 -33.36
C GLN A 10 33.15 9.18 -33.34
N LYS A 11 33.13 8.56 -32.16
CA LYS A 11 33.44 7.12 -31.99
C LYS A 11 32.24 6.23 -31.65
N ILE A 12 31.01 6.75 -31.66
CA ILE A 12 29.80 6.00 -31.33
C ILE A 12 28.99 5.68 -32.59
N ASN A 13 28.56 4.45 -32.69
CA ASN A 13 27.77 3.89 -33.81
C ASN A 13 26.46 4.67 -34.06
N SER A 14 26.06 4.83 -35.32
CA SER A 14 24.96 5.71 -35.76
C SER A 14 23.64 5.52 -35.02
N SER A 15 23.31 4.30 -34.62
CA SER A 15 22.07 3.97 -33.89
C SER A 15 22.05 4.54 -32.44
N VAL A 16 23.19 4.59 -31.79
CA VAL A 16 23.35 5.16 -30.42
C VAL A 16 23.34 6.69 -30.48
N ARG A 17 23.79 7.26 -31.61
CA ARG A 17 23.80 8.71 -31.85
C ARG A 17 22.35 9.26 -31.97
N TRP A 18 21.48 8.54 -32.64
CA TRP A 18 20.05 8.90 -32.75
C TRP A 18 19.31 8.75 -31.42
N MET A 19 19.65 7.74 -30.62
CA MET A 19 19.04 7.52 -29.32
C MET A 19 19.44 8.57 -28.29
N MET A 20 20.72 9.04 -28.34
CA MET A 20 21.16 10.13 -27.46
C MET A 20 20.66 11.50 -27.90
N ILE A 21 20.48 11.74 -29.19
CA ILE A 21 19.86 12.97 -29.70
C ILE A 21 18.35 12.99 -29.36
N CYS A 22 17.66 11.86 -29.44
CA CYS A 22 16.29 11.75 -28.98
C CYS A 22 16.16 11.94 -27.47
N LEU A 23 17.10 11.40 -26.66
CA LEU A 23 17.12 11.63 -25.22
C LEU A 23 17.45 13.09 -24.87
N ALA A 24 18.37 13.75 -25.59
CA ALA A 24 18.68 15.16 -25.35
C ALA A 24 17.53 16.09 -25.77
N ILE A 25 16.75 15.71 -26.79
CA ILE A 25 15.55 16.47 -27.19
C ILE A 25 14.39 16.20 -26.20
N CYS A 26 14.28 14.99 -25.63
CA CYS A 26 13.31 14.71 -24.56
C CYS A 26 13.64 15.40 -23.23
N PHE A 27 14.93 15.74 -22.95
CA PHE A 27 15.30 16.43 -21.71
C PHE A 27 15.20 17.98 -21.80
N GLN A 28 14.91 18.53 -22.97
CA GLN A 28 14.66 19.99 -23.12
C GLN A 28 13.19 20.37 -23.18
N TYR A 29 12.28 19.42 -23.15
CA TYR A 29 10.86 19.67 -22.84
C TYR A 29 10.60 19.28 -21.38
N SER A 30 11.06 20.10 -20.46
CA SER A 30 10.32 20.30 -19.23
C SER A 30 8.98 20.93 -19.67
N LEU A 31 8.05 20.08 -20.06
CA LEU A 31 6.65 20.44 -20.04
C LEU A 31 6.30 20.75 -18.58
N THR A 32 6.48 22.01 -18.19
CA THR A 32 5.52 22.57 -17.27
C THR A 32 4.20 22.32 -17.98
N THR A 33 3.45 21.31 -17.58
CA THR A 33 2.03 21.22 -17.89
C THR A 33 1.46 22.48 -17.30
N ALA A 34 1.28 23.50 -18.14
CA ALA A 34 0.55 24.70 -17.75
C ALA A 34 -0.82 24.20 -17.34
N GLN A 35 -1.02 24.03 -16.05
CA GLN A 35 -2.29 23.64 -15.50
C GLN A 35 -3.28 24.73 -15.93
N CYS A 36 -4.32 24.34 -16.66
CA CYS A 36 -5.36 25.28 -17.06
C CYS A 36 -5.88 26.04 -15.83
N PRO A 37 -5.82 27.34 -15.78
CA PRO A 37 -6.19 28.10 -14.60
C PRO A 37 -7.67 27.88 -14.27
N VAL A 38 -7.98 27.74 -13.00
CA VAL A 38 -9.37 27.71 -12.52
C VAL A 38 -9.92 29.13 -12.59
N PRO A 39 -11.07 29.38 -13.27
CA PRO A 39 -11.67 30.69 -13.28
C PRO A 39 -12.01 31.17 -11.85
N THR A 40 -11.71 32.44 -11.56
CA THR A 40 -11.94 33.06 -10.24
C THR A 40 -12.86 34.26 -10.38
N GLY A 41 -13.25 34.86 -9.27
CA GLY A 41 -14.07 36.07 -9.28
C GLY A 41 -15.44 35.85 -9.93
N LEU A 42 -16.09 34.73 -9.64
CA LEU A 42 -17.41 34.41 -10.12
C LEU A 42 -18.42 35.43 -9.55
N THR A 43 -19.23 35.98 -10.42
CA THR A 43 -20.25 36.96 -10.03
C THR A 43 -21.54 36.78 -10.81
N LEU A 44 -22.64 37.25 -10.24
CA LEU A 44 -23.94 37.30 -10.85
C LEU A 44 -24.18 38.75 -11.37
N GLY A 45 -24.39 38.88 -12.69
CA GLY A 45 -24.68 40.17 -13.33
C GLY A 45 -26.15 40.59 -13.31
N GLY A 46 -27.04 39.65 -12.94
CA GLY A 46 -28.48 39.90 -12.85
C GLY A 46 -29.28 38.63 -13.19
N THR A 47 -30.52 38.55 -12.70
CA THR A 47 -31.49 37.48 -12.97
C THR A 47 -32.78 38.06 -13.59
N SER A 48 -33.51 37.16 -14.22
CA SER A 48 -34.93 37.31 -14.55
C SER A 48 -35.65 36.02 -14.13
N SER A 49 -36.91 35.92 -14.38
CA SER A 49 -37.68 34.69 -14.11
C SER A 49 -37.18 33.47 -14.89
N SER A 50 -36.39 33.64 -15.94
CA SER A 50 -35.94 32.53 -16.79
C SER A 50 -34.49 32.66 -17.28
N THR A 51 -33.77 33.67 -16.82
CA THR A 51 -32.37 33.88 -17.24
C THR A 51 -31.49 34.31 -16.09
N ALA A 52 -30.20 34.05 -16.20
CA ALA A 52 -29.16 34.58 -15.31
C ALA A 52 -27.93 35.01 -16.12
N GLN A 53 -27.34 36.12 -15.77
CA GLN A 53 -26.10 36.63 -16.34
C GLN A 53 -24.96 36.25 -15.37
N LEU A 54 -24.08 35.39 -15.80
CA LEU A 54 -22.97 34.90 -15.01
C LEU A 54 -21.67 35.51 -15.57
N ALA A 55 -20.78 35.93 -14.69
CA ALA A 55 -19.49 36.48 -15.08
C ALA A 55 -18.36 35.93 -14.20
N TRP A 56 -17.13 36.03 -14.71
CA TRP A 56 -15.90 35.57 -14.03
C TRP A 56 -14.71 36.43 -14.45
N ALA A 57 -13.63 36.35 -13.67
CA ALA A 57 -12.41 37.04 -14.01
C ALA A 57 -11.75 36.43 -15.27
N PRO A 58 -11.04 37.23 -16.09
CA PRO A 58 -10.34 36.70 -17.26
C PRO A 58 -9.40 35.55 -16.90
N ALA A 59 -9.47 34.46 -17.64
CA ALA A 59 -8.61 33.30 -17.50
C ALA A 59 -8.07 32.88 -18.87
N ALA A 60 -6.81 32.47 -18.94
CA ALA A 60 -6.23 31.99 -20.18
C ALA A 60 -6.80 30.60 -20.51
N ALA A 61 -7.66 30.54 -21.52
CA ALA A 61 -8.33 29.30 -21.95
C ALA A 61 -8.67 29.37 -23.45
N ASP A 62 -8.92 28.23 -24.07
CA ASP A 62 -9.47 28.16 -25.44
C ASP A 62 -11.00 28.15 -25.42
N SER A 63 -11.55 27.59 -24.35
CA SER A 63 -12.99 27.54 -24.13
C SER A 63 -13.28 27.36 -22.63
N PHE A 64 -14.55 27.51 -22.27
CA PHE A 64 -15.02 27.22 -20.93
C PHE A 64 -16.13 26.18 -20.98
N LEU A 65 -16.20 25.34 -19.92
CA LEU A 65 -17.32 24.45 -19.65
C LEU A 65 -17.97 24.87 -18.34
N LEU A 66 -19.17 25.42 -18.43
CA LEU A 66 -20.00 25.78 -17.29
C LEU A 66 -20.94 24.61 -16.99
N ARG A 67 -21.05 24.25 -15.71
CA ARG A 67 -22.09 23.34 -15.22
C ARG A 67 -22.97 24.04 -14.19
N TYR A 68 -24.21 23.70 -14.20
CA TYR A 68 -25.17 24.23 -13.24
C TYR A 68 -26.29 23.22 -12.98
N TYR A 69 -26.94 23.32 -11.85
CA TYR A 69 -28.04 22.44 -11.47
C TYR A 69 -28.99 23.15 -10.52
N ASP A 70 -30.23 22.73 -10.52
CA ASP A 70 -31.26 23.13 -9.55
C ASP A 70 -30.96 22.39 -8.22
N LEU A 71 -31.00 23.10 -7.10
CA LEU A 71 -30.75 22.53 -5.79
C LEU A 71 -31.78 21.45 -5.36
N THR A 72 -32.92 21.36 -6.03
CA THR A 72 -33.97 20.41 -5.72
C THR A 72 -33.80 19.06 -6.41
N ASP A 73 -33.21 19.02 -7.61
CA ASP A 73 -33.03 17.78 -8.40
C ASP A 73 -31.58 17.30 -8.55
N SER A 74 -30.60 18.18 -8.32
CA SER A 74 -29.16 17.87 -8.41
C SER A 74 -28.67 17.33 -9.77
N ILE A 75 -29.44 17.51 -10.84
CA ILE A 75 -29.08 17.10 -12.20
C ILE A 75 -28.22 18.17 -12.85
N TYR A 76 -26.97 17.83 -13.18
CA TYR A 76 -26.05 18.78 -13.83
C TYR A 76 -26.45 19.05 -15.28
N LEU A 77 -26.66 20.33 -15.61
CA LEU A 77 -26.74 20.86 -16.96
C LEU A 77 -25.40 21.50 -17.34
N PHE A 78 -25.06 21.45 -18.62
CA PHE A 78 -23.77 21.91 -19.12
C PHE A 78 -23.94 22.94 -20.23
N LYS A 79 -23.08 23.97 -20.22
CA LYS A 79 -22.96 24.94 -21.31
C LYS A 79 -21.50 25.13 -21.70
N THR A 80 -21.17 24.80 -22.97
CA THR A 80 -19.88 25.08 -23.55
C THR A 80 -19.82 26.52 -24.08
N ILE A 81 -18.75 27.24 -23.79
CA ILE A 81 -18.48 28.59 -24.25
C ILE A 81 -17.19 28.54 -25.07
N SER A 82 -17.33 28.52 -26.40
CA SER A 82 -16.21 28.30 -27.34
C SER A 82 -15.28 29.51 -27.48
N ASN A 83 -15.57 30.64 -26.83
CA ASN A 83 -14.71 31.81 -26.81
C ASN A 83 -13.85 31.82 -25.54
N GLY A 84 -12.57 31.51 -25.68
CA GLY A 84 -11.62 31.44 -24.56
C GLY A 84 -11.30 32.78 -23.90
N THR A 85 -11.72 33.91 -24.47
CA THR A 85 -11.61 35.25 -23.87
C THR A 85 -12.90 35.75 -23.23
N ALA A 86 -13.95 34.88 -23.22
CA ALA A 86 -15.23 35.24 -22.60
C ALA A 86 -15.08 35.46 -21.09
N ILE A 87 -15.65 36.50 -20.58
CA ILE A 87 -15.71 36.84 -19.15
C ILE A 87 -17.11 36.77 -18.57
N ASN A 88 -18.10 36.45 -19.42
CA ASN A 88 -19.49 36.28 -19.00
C ASN A 88 -20.24 35.36 -19.94
N THR A 89 -21.40 34.90 -19.49
CA THR A 89 -22.41 34.19 -20.31
C THR A 89 -23.78 34.38 -19.72
N SER A 90 -24.81 34.22 -20.56
CA SER A 90 -26.20 34.18 -20.13
C SER A 90 -26.66 32.72 -20.05
N LEU A 91 -27.22 32.30 -18.94
CA LEU A 91 -28.06 31.13 -18.88
C LEU A 91 -29.50 31.53 -19.24
N THR A 92 -30.15 30.72 -20.00
CA THR A 92 -31.57 30.89 -20.40
C THR A 92 -32.35 29.64 -20.12
N ASN A 93 -33.67 29.71 -20.10
CA ASN A 93 -34.58 28.62 -19.85
C ASN A 93 -34.44 28.03 -18.42
N LEU A 94 -34.20 28.90 -17.48
CA LEU A 94 -34.21 28.57 -16.07
C LEU A 94 -35.63 28.59 -15.51
N TYR A 95 -35.86 27.82 -14.44
CA TYR A 95 -37.15 27.84 -13.73
C TYR A 95 -37.26 29.12 -12.89
N PRO A 96 -38.47 29.75 -12.85
CA PRO A 96 -38.71 30.92 -12.01
C PRO A 96 -38.64 30.56 -10.52
N ASN A 97 -38.24 31.55 -9.70
CA ASN A 97 -38.13 31.40 -8.25
C ASN A 97 -37.37 30.12 -7.80
N THR A 98 -36.35 29.77 -8.56
CA THR A 98 -35.56 28.53 -8.37
C THR A 98 -34.11 28.91 -8.10
N THR A 99 -33.53 28.23 -7.09
CA THR A 99 -32.12 28.43 -6.74
C THR A 99 -31.25 27.41 -7.47
N TYR A 100 -30.27 27.92 -8.21
CA TYR A 100 -29.30 27.18 -8.97
C TYR A 100 -27.92 27.29 -8.35
N ALA A 101 -27.17 26.17 -8.41
CA ALA A 101 -25.74 26.16 -8.16
C ALA A 101 -24.99 26.07 -9.47
N TRP A 102 -23.88 26.80 -9.61
CA TRP A 102 -23.09 26.78 -10.83
C TRP A 102 -21.60 26.84 -10.57
N GLN A 103 -20.84 26.23 -11.49
CA GLN A 103 -19.37 26.20 -11.49
C GLN A 103 -18.89 26.24 -12.94
N ILE A 104 -17.68 26.74 -13.15
CA ILE A 104 -17.09 26.85 -14.48
C ILE A 104 -15.63 26.38 -14.46
N ARG A 105 -15.18 25.72 -15.51
CA ARG A 105 -13.78 25.33 -15.71
C ARG A 105 -13.28 25.76 -17.06
N THR A 106 -11.97 25.90 -17.17
CA THR A 106 -11.27 26.16 -18.43
C THR A 106 -11.01 24.88 -19.20
N TRP A 107 -10.90 25.01 -20.52
CA TRP A 107 -10.42 23.99 -21.43
C TRP A 107 -9.33 24.61 -22.30
N CYS A 108 -8.14 23.95 -22.38
CA CYS A 108 -6.99 24.45 -23.12
C CYS A 108 -6.57 23.48 -24.24
N SER A 109 -5.98 23.99 -25.29
CA SER A 109 -5.56 23.27 -26.50
C SER A 109 -4.51 22.18 -26.23
N SER A 110 -3.87 22.20 -25.05
CA SER A 110 -2.99 21.12 -24.59
C SER A 110 -3.72 19.82 -24.24
N GLY A 111 -5.06 19.79 -24.36
CA GLY A 111 -5.88 18.65 -23.91
C GLY A 111 -6.16 18.60 -22.42
N ALA A 112 -5.58 19.54 -21.64
CA ALA A 112 -5.83 19.64 -20.21
C ALA A 112 -7.12 20.43 -19.93
N SER A 113 -7.89 20.02 -18.93
CA SER A 113 -9.01 20.79 -18.39
C SER A 113 -8.65 21.30 -16.99
N GLY A 114 -8.98 22.57 -16.69
CA GLY A 114 -8.92 23.10 -15.33
C GLY A 114 -9.94 22.38 -14.42
N ALA A 115 -9.72 22.39 -13.12
CA ALA A 115 -10.72 21.93 -12.15
C ALA A 115 -11.92 22.89 -12.10
N TYR A 116 -13.07 22.42 -11.65
CA TYR A 116 -14.14 23.31 -11.19
C TYR A 116 -13.76 23.94 -9.85
N GLN A 117 -14.37 25.08 -9.49
CA GLN A 117 -14.22 25.64 -8.16
C GLN A 117 -14.65 24.63 -7.09
N ALA A 118 -13.99 24.66 -5.93
CA ALA A 118 -14.30 23.75 -4.83
C ALA A 118 -15.74 23.90 -4.31
N THR A 119 -16.24 25.15 -4.25
CA THR A 119 -17.63 25.45 -3.87
C THR A 119 -18.38 26.02 -5.07
N PRO A 120 -19.60 25.58 -5.36
CA PRO A 120 -20.45 26.24 -6.38
C PRO A 120 -20.96 27.58 -5.88
N GLU A 121 -21.11 28.54 -6.82
CA GLU A 121 -21.81 29.80 -6.58
C GLU A 121 -23.30 29.60 -6.78
N LEU A 122 -24.10 30.34 -6.03
CA LEU A 122 -25.56 30.21 -6.03
C LEU A 122 -26.19 31.48 -6.60
N PHE A 123 -27.32 31.30 -7.32
CA PHE A 123 -28.22 32.40 -7.67
C PHE A 123 -29.65 31.89 -7.66
N THR A 124 -30.60 32.77 -7.45
CA THR A 124 -32.04 32.50 -7.53
C THR A 124 -32.66 33.34 -8.63
N THR A 125 -33.45 32.72 -9.52
CA THR A 125 -34.20 33.41 -10.55
C THR A 125 -35.39 34.18 -9.95
N ASP A 126 -35.79 35.27 -10.60
CA ASP A 126 -36.89 36.06 -10.14
C ASP A 126 -38.23 35.29 -10.21
N ALA A 127 -39.21 35.68 -9.41
CA ALA A 127 -40.54 35.16 -9.50
C ALA A 127 -41.22 35.58 -10.82
N GLN A 128 -41.89 34.65 -11.49
CA GLN A 128 -42.56 34.91 -12.75
C GLN A 128 -43.87 35.61 -12.49
N THR A 129 -44.08 36.78 -13.13
CA THR A 129 -45.43 37.32 -13.35
C THR A 129 -46.04 36.55 -14.51
N VAL A 130 -47.23 35.99 -14.25
CA VAL A 130 -47.99 35.05 -15.09
C VAL A 130 -47.96 35.36 -16.61
N TYR A 131 -47.27 34.53 -17.40
CA TYR A 131 -47.46 34.48 -18.85
C TYR A 131 -47.26 33.02 -19.36
N CYS A 132 -48.26 32.56 -20.11
CA CYS A 132 -48.16 31.30 -20.87
C CYS A 132 -47.06 31.41 -21.93
N VAL A 133 -46.02 30.67 -21.80
CA VAL A 133 -44.87 30.72 -22.71
C VAL A 133 -44.66 29.38 -23.42
N THR A 134 -44.36 29.38 -24.68
CA THR A 134 -44.03 28.20 -25.48
C THR A 134 -42.87 27.44 -24.82
N PRO A 135 -42.93 26.10 -24.62
CA PRO A 135 -41.82 25.28 -24.14
C PRO A 135 -40.61 25.43 -25.06
N ASN A 136 -39.51 25.95 -24.52
CA ASN A 136 -38.30 26.22 -25.30
C ASN A 136 -37.23 25.15 -25.10
N ASP A 137 -37.27 24.40 -23.99
CA ASP A 137 -36.41 23.26 -23.73
C ASP A 137 -37.23 21.98 -23.73
N HIS A 138 -36.98 21.18 -24.75
CA HIS A 138 -37.68 19.91 -24.97
C HIS A 138 -36.74 18.97 -25.74
N PHE A 139 -36.80 17.69 -25.41
CA PHE A 139 -35.95 16.66 -25.97
C PHE A 139 -36.68 15.32 -26.03
N SER A 140 -36.14 14.40 -26.80
CA SER A 140 -36.59 13.01 -26.87
C SER A 140 -35.55 12.09 -26.21
N ALA A 141 -36.02 11.11 -25.44
CA ALA A 141 -35.20 10.10 -24.80
C ALA A 141 -35.90 8.73 -24.85
N ASN A 142 -35.29 7.71 -24.25
CA ASN A 142 -35.86 6.36 -24.19
C ASN A 142 -36.35 5.87 -25.56
N ILE A 143 -35.59 6.17 -26.61
CA ILE A 143 -35.95 5.83 -27.99
C ILE A 143 -35.70 4.32 -28.18
N SER A 144 -36.75 3.64 -28.70
CA SER A 144 -36.70 2.26 -29.14
C SER A 144 -36.92 2.16 -30.64
N GLU A 145 -37.06 0.96 -31.16
CA GLU A 145 -37.42 0.72 -32.58
C GLU A 145 -38.87 1.16 -32.91
N ASN A 146 -39.75 1.28 -31.95
CA ASN A 146 -41.15 1.59 -32.17
C ASN A 146 -41.77 2.60 -31.16
N SER A 147 -40.93 3.19 -30.31
CA SER A 147 -41.39 4.20 -29.34
C SER A 147 -40.30 5.23 -29.03
N ALA A 148 -40.72 6.36 -28.48
CA ALA A 148 -39.87 7.39 -27.92
C ALA A 148 -40.62 8.12 -26.80
N GLU A 149 -39.90 8.60 -25.81
CA GLU A 149 -40.45 9.47 -24.78
C GLU A 149 -40.02 10.93 -25.07
N LEU A 150 -40.99 11.80 -25.13
CA LEU A 150 -40.84 13.23 -25.44
C LEU A 150 -41.00 13.99 -24.13
N PHE A 151 -40.04 14.86 -23.83
CA PHE A 151 -39.99 15.66 -22.59
C PHE A 151 -40.00 17.15 -22.89
N TRP A 152 -40.58 17.93 -22.02
CA TRP A 152 -40.53 19.41 -22.06
C TRP A 152 -40.60 20.00 -20.65
N ASN A 153 -40.17 21.25 -20.56
CA ASN A 153 -40.17 21.95 -19.27
C ASN A 153 -41.58 22.19 -18.72
N PRO A 154 -41.80 22.06 -17.40
CA PRO A 154 -43.04 22.39 -16.76
C PRO A 154 -43.27 23.91 -16.76
N TYR A 155 -44.55 24.30 -16.96
CA TYR A 155 -45.03 25.68 -16.78
C TYR A 155 -46.21 25.66 -15.84
N ILE A 156 -46.15 26.46 -14.77
CA ILE A 156 -47.06 26.37 -13.63
C ILE A 156 -48.51 26.71 -14.00
N ASP A 157 -48.74 27.47 -15.07
CA ASP A 157 -50.08 27.98 -15.48
C ASP A 157 -50.57 27.38 -16.80
N ALA A 158 -50.01 26.28 -17.25
CA ALA A 158 -50.53 25.59 -18.44
C ALA A 158 -51.80 24.81 -18.08
N ASP A 159 -52.90 25.06 -18.78
CA ASP A 159 -54.10 24.23 -18.69
C ASP A 159 -53.89 22.87 -19.35
N SER A 160 -53.16 22.88 -20.45
CA SER A 160 -52.78 21.65 -21.18
C SER A 160 -51.57 21.87 -22.07
N PHE A 161 -50.94 20.76 -22.48
CA PHE A 161 -49.93 20.74 -23.54
C PHE A 161 -50.46 20.03 -24.77
N LEU A 162 -50.12 20.55 -25.93
CA LEU A 162 -50.44 19.95 -27.21
C LEU A 162 -49.11 19.58 -27.91
N VAL A 163 -48.84 18.29 -28.01
CA VAL A 163 -47.72 17.70 -28.74
C VAL A 163 -48.19 17.25 -30.12
N ARG A 164 -47.41 17.52 -31.15
CA ARG A 164 -47.61 16.91 -32.46
C ARG A 164 -46.30 16.31 -32.98
N TYR A 165 -46.39 15.18 -33.60
CA TYR A 165 -45.28 14.51 -34.24
C TYR A 165 -45.64 13.85 -35.55
N ALA A 166 -44.65 13.65 -36.44
CA ALA A 166 -44.81 12.98 -37.72
C ALA A 166 -43.47 12.40 -38.18
N GLU A 167 -43.46 11.53 -39.16
CA GLU A 167 -42.22 11.18 -39.85
C GLU A 167 -41.69 12.44 -40.58
N LEU A 168 -40.37 12.62 -40.49
CA LEU A 168 -39.69 13.83 -41.03
C LEU A 168 -39.99 14.00 -42.50
N GLY A 169 -40.49 15.18 -42.86
CA GLY A 169 -40.82 15.56 -44.22
C GLY A 169 -42.23 15.12 -44.67
N THR A 170 -43.03 14.53 -43.76
CA THR A 170 -44.47 14.25 -44.05
C THR A 170 -45.34 15.33 -43.41
N THR A 171 -46.60 15.41 -43.85
CA THR A 171 -47.61 16.35 -43.27
C THR A 171 -48.67 15.64 -42.45
N ASN A 172 -48.49 14.31 -42.22
CA ASN A 172 -49.45 13.49 -41.47
C ASN A 172 -49.14 13.53 -39.97
N TYR A 173 -49.48 14.65 -39.31
CA TYR A 173 -49.20 14.82 -37.90
C TYR A 173 -50.19 14.05 -37.00
N THR A 174 -49.59 13.31 -36.04
CA THR A 174 -50.34 12.76 -34.90
C THR A 174 -50.32 13.80 -33.76
N TRP A 175 -51.45 13.94 -33.10
CA TRP A 175 -51.65 14.93 -32.04
C TRP A 175 -51.96 14.26 -30.72
N VAL A 176 -51.27 14.74 -29.63
CA VAL A 176 -51.50 14.27 -28.26
C VAL A 176 -51.74 15.48 -27.38
N THR A 177 -52.92 15.49 -26.71
CA THR A 177 -53.25 16.52 -25.72
C THR A 177 -53.03 15.95 -24.31
N LEU A 178 -52.36 16.69 -23.47
CA LEU A 178 -51.96 16.29 -22.13
C LEU A 178 -52.33 17.36 -21.10
N PRO A 179 -52.70 16.97 -19.85
CA PRO A 179 -52.93 17.94 -18.77
C PRO A 179 -51.70 18.83 -18.51
N GLY A 180 -51.91 20.07 -18.03
CA GLY A 180 -50.85 21.02 -17.78
C GLY A 180 -49.82 20.65 -16.72
N ASN A 181 -50.07 19.63 -15.94
CA ASN A 181 -49.14 19.07 -14.95
C ASN A 181 -48.33 17.88 -15.48
N GLN A 182 -48.48 17.50 -16.75
CA GLN A 182 -47.72 16.42 -17.37
C GLN A 182 -46.66 16.98 -18.32
N HIS A 183 -45.42 16.56 -18.14
CA HIS A 183 -44.24 17.14 -18.82
C HIS A 183 -43.48 16.14 -19.71
N SER A 184 -44.02 14.93 -19.85
CA SER A 184 -43.53 13.95 -20.82
C SER A 184 -44.66 13.12 -21.38
N VAL A 185 -44.41 12.47 -22.52
CA VAL A 185 -45.32 11.49 -23.14
C VAL A 185 -44.51 10.43 -23.86
N VAL A 186 -44.90 9.16 -23.64
CA VAL A 186 -44.38 8.05 -24.45
C VAL A 186 -45.30 7.92 -25.68
N ILE A 187 -44.68 8.08 -26.86
CA ILE A 187 -45.34 7.80 -28.16
C ILE A 187 -44.93 6.40 -28.65
N ASN A 188 -45.90 5.61 -29.07
CA ASN A 188 -45.70 4.23 -29.49
C ASN A 188 -46.22 4.01 -30.93
N GLY A 189 -45.89 2.85 -31.52
CA GLY A 189 -46.30 2.48 -32.84
C GLY A 189 -45.53 3.21 -33.97
N LEU A 190 -44.33 3.67 -33.64
CA LEU A 190 -43.41 4.29 -34.59
C LEU A 190 -42.80 3.23 -35.52
N VAL A 191 -42.40 3.63 -36.70
CA VAL A 191 -41.66 2.79 -37.66
C VAL A 191 -40.16 2.80 -37.26
N SER A 192 -39.52 1.64 -37.25
CA SER A 192 -38.12 1.51 -36.94
C SER A 192 -37.21 2.18 -37.99
N ASP A 193 -36.01 2.58 -37.59
CA ASP A 193 -35.00 3.26 -38.43
C ASP A 193 -35.56 4.47 -39.17
N THR A 194 -36.52 5.15 -38.55
CA THR A 194 -37.28 6.24 -39.15
C THR A 194 -37.05 7.51 -38.34
N GLN A 195 -36.78 8.59 -39.07
CA GLN A 195 -36.63 9.90 -38.43
C GLN A 195 -38.00 10.59 -38.28
N TYR A 196 -38.26 10.99 -37.05
CA TYR A 196 -39.50 11.70 -36.66
C TYR A 196 -39.18 13.14 -36.28
N GLU A 197 -40.12 14.03 -36.57
CA GLU A 197 -40.13 15.41 -36.11
C GLU A 197 -41.26 15.64 -35.13
N TRP A 198 -41.03 16.54 -34.18
CA TRP A 198 -42.05 16.88 -33.18
C TRP A 198 -41.92 18.28 -32.62
N VAL A 199 -43.00 18.82 -32.14
CA VAL A 199 -43.11 20.11 -31.45
C VAL A 199 -44.14 20.02 -30.33
N VAL A 200 -44.03 20.90 -29.34
CA VAL A 200 -44.95 21.05 -28.23
C VAL A 200 -45.39 22.51 -28.06
N ARG A 201 -46.61 22.77 -27.70
CA ARG A 201 -47.06 24.07 -27.21
C ARG A 201 -47.86 23.93 -25.94
N CYS A 202 -47.80 24.94 -25.05
CA CYS A 202 -48.75 25.07 -23.95
C CYS A 202 -50.02 25.73 -24.43
N VAL A 203 -51.11 25.40 -23.79
CA VAL A 203 -52.44 26.02 -23.98
C VAL A 203 -52.86 26.57 -22.63
N CYS A 204 -53.23 27.83 -22.56
CA CYS A 204 -53.67 28.51 -21.34
C CYS A 204 -54.95 29.29 -21.63
N ALA A 205 -55.86 29.40 -20.68
CA ALA A 205 -57.12 30.09 -20.81
C ALA A 205 -56.95 31.57 -21.18
N SER A 206 -55.84 32.18 -20.74
CA SER A 206 -55.49 33.56 -21.03
C SER A 206 -54.91 33.82 -22.42
N ASN A 207 -54.44 32.79 -23.13
CA ASN A 207 -53.88 32.89 -24.49
C ASN A 207 -53.89 31.50 -25.20
N PRO A 208 -54.98 31.17 -25.89
CA PRO A 208 -55.16 29.84 -26.53
C PRO A 208 -54.34 29.63 -27.81
N THR A 209 -53.68 30.67 -28.33
CA THR A 209 -53.01 30.67 -29.65
C THR A 209 -51.46 30.73 -29.55
N GLN A 210 -50.89 30.12 -28.52
CA GLN A 210 -49.42 30.09 -28.40
C GLN A 210 -48.72 29.40 -29.59
N ALA A 211 -47.53 29.88 -29.92
CA ALA A 211 -46.70 29.28 -30.95
C ALA A 211 -46.20 27.89 -30.49
N TYR A 212 -45.88 27.02 -31.45
CA TYR A 212 -45.18 25.76 -31.14
C TYR A 212 -43.72 26.03 -30.80
N SER A 213 -43.12 25.08 -30.01
CA SER A 213 -41.71 25.03 -29.76
C SER A 213 -40.90 24.91 -31.07
N ARG A 214 -39.57 25.05 -30.97
CA ARG A 214 -38.70 24.72 -32.10
C ARG A 214 -38.93 23.24 -32.50
N LEU A 215 -38.73 22.97 -33.79
CA LEU A 215 -38.80 21.61 -34.29
C LEU A 215 -37.61 20.80 -33.73
N ARG A 216 -37.91 19.61 -33.20
CA ARG A 216 -36.95 18.61 -32.77
C ARG A 216 -37.14 17.35 -33.57
N THR A 217 -36.04 16.61 -33.76
CA THR A 217 -36.06 15.32 -34.44
C THR A 217 -35.42 14.26 -33.59
N PHE A 218 -35.83 13.04 -33.74
CA PHE A 218 -35.19 11.84 -33.26
C PHE A 218 -35.30 10.72 -34.30
N THR A 219 -34.44 9.71 -34.21
CA THR A 219 -34.53 8.53 -35.12
C THR A 219 -34.81 7.30 -34.26
N THR A 220 -35.81 6.55 -34.58
CA THR A 220 -36.10 5.25 -33.97
C THR A 220 -34.94 4.28 -34.23
N LEU A 221 -34.74 3.35 -33.32
CA LEU A 221 -33.67 2.37 -33.51
C LEU A 221 -33.97 1.48 -34.71
N SER A 222 -32.92 1.06 -35.39
CA SER A 222 -33.03 0.14 -36.52
C SER A 222 -33.39 -1.27 -36.03
N LEU A 223 -34.30 -1.94 -36.76
CA LEU A 223 -34.56 -3.37 -36.63
C LEU A 223 -33.45 -4.22 -37.24
N ALA A 224 -32.36 -3.61 -37.69
CA ALA A 224 -31.24 -4.38 -38.22
C ALA A 224 -30.73 -5.40 -37.23
N CYS A 225 -30.52 -6.61 -37.70
CA CYS A 225 -29.93 -7.68 -36.90
C CYS A 225 -28.43 -7.43 -36.71
N ASN A 226 -28.09 -6.62 -35.73
CA ASN A 226 -26.71 -6.25 -35.42
C ASN A 226 -26.08 -7.25 -34.42
N PRO A 227 -24.77 -7.53 -34.52
CA PRO A 227 -24.09 -8.28 -33.47
C PRO A 227 -24.00 -7.44 -32.17
N PRO A 228 -23.92 -8.08 -30.99
CA PRO A 228 -23.63 -7.37 -29.76
C PRO A 228 -22.28 -6.62 -29.82
N ASP A 229 -22.23 -5.46 -29.18
CA ASP A 229 -21.03 -4.62 -29.17
C ASP A 229 -20.01 -5.15 -28.13
N VAL A 230 -18.77 -5.31 -28.58
CA VAL A 230 -17.65 -5.79 -27.74
C VAL A 230 -17.39 -4.89 -26.52
N ALA A 231 -17.75 -3.62 -26.56
CA ALA A 231 -17.63 -2.69 -25.44
C ALA A 231 -18.44 -3.12 -24.20
N PHE A 232 -19.48 -3.93 -24.38
CA PHE A 232 -20.33 -4.48 -23.31
C PHE A 232 -20.04 -5.94 -23.01
N PHE A 233 -18.97 -6.50 -23.54
CA PHE A 233 -18.60 -7.87 -23.25
C PHE A 233 -18.04 -7.99 -21.84
N SER A 234 -18.46 -9.05 -21.17
CA SER A 234 -17.97 -9.41 -19.84
C SER A 234 -17.52 -10.87 -19.81
N SER A 235 -16.58 -11.15 -18.93
CA SER A 235 -16.20 -12.52 -18.58
C SER A 235 -16.07 -12.62 -17.07
N THR A 236 -16.85 -13.48 -16.45
CA THR A 236 -16.96 -13.64 -14.99
C THR A 236 -16.89 -15.11 -14.61
N GLY A 237 -16.77 -15.43 -13.33
CA GLY A 237 -16.71 -16.83 -12.87
C GLY A 237 -15.59 -17.63 -13.52
N ILE A 238 -14.47 -16.96 -13.89
CA ILE A 238 -13.36 -17.62 -14.57
C ILE A 238 -12.68 -18.58 -13.59
N THR A 239 -12.54 -19.84 -14.02
CA THR A 239 -11.82 -20.90 -13.32
C THR A 239 -10.73 -21.48 -14.21
N ALA A 240 -10.09 -22.56 -13.77
CA ALA A 240 -9.12 -23.27 -14.62
C ALA A 240 -9.77 -23.99 -15.81
N SER A 241 -11.08 -24.25 -15.78
CA SER A 241 -11.77 -25.06 -16.78
C SER A 241 -13.11 -24.49 -17.25
N ALA A 242 -13.48 -23.29 -16.78
CA ALA A 242 -14.76 -22.66 -17.13
C ALA A 242 -14.68 -21.13 -17.05
N ALA A 243 -15.59 -20.45 -17.76
CA ALA A 243 -15.83 -19.02 -17.67
C ALA A 243 -17.26 -18.71 -18.10
N THR A 244 -17.92 -17.74 -17.48
CA THR A 244 -19.19 -17.19 -17.95
C THR A 244 -18.92 -15.93 -18.77
N VAL A 245 -19.31 -15.94 -20.02
CA VAL A 245 -19.23 -14.78 -20.92
C VAL A 245 -20.58 -14.08 -21.02
N GLY A 246 -20.59 -12.77 -21.17
CA GLY A 246 -21.80 -11.98 -21.22
C GLY A 246 -21.72 -10.87 -22.28
N TRP A 247 -22.89 -10.39 -22.73
CA TRP A 247 -23.05 -9.35 -23.75
C TRP A 247 -24.32 -8.52 -23.56
N ASN A 248 -24.45 -7.42 -24.28
CA ASN A 248 -25.64 -6.58 -24.24
C ASN A 248 -26.77 -7.14 -25.09
N ALA A 249 -28.00 -6.85 -24.69
CA ALA A 249 -29.18 -7.19 -25.47
C ALA A 249 -29.22 -6.40 -26.80
N ILE A 250 -29.61 -7.08 -27.87
CA ILE A 250 -29.98 -6.46 -29.16
C ILE A 250 -31.50 -6.50 -29.29
N PRO A 251 -32.17 -5.36 -29.43
CA PRO A 251 -33.65 -5.29 -29.39
C PRO A 251 -34.35 -6.18 -30.40
N SER A 252 -33.76 -6.41 -31.56
CA SER A 252 -34.29 -7.25 -32.65
C SER A 252 -33.98 -8.74 -32.47
N ALA A 253 -33.09 -9.12 -31.55
CA ALA A 253 -32.65 -10.50 -31.37
C ALA A 253 -33.64 -11.30 -30.50
N SER A 254 -34.02 -12.47 -31.02
CA SER A 254 -34.79 -13.47 -30.26
C SER A 254 -33.88 -14.45 -29.50
N ASN A 255 -32.69 -14.71 -30.02
CA ASN A 255 -31.69 -15.61 -29.48
C ASN A 255 -30.29 -15.16 -29.90
N TYR A 256 -29.29 -15.85 -29.38
CA TYR A 256 -27.87 -15.62 -29.69
C TYR A 256 -27.16 -16.92 -30.01
N VAL A 257 -26.04 -16.83 -30.68
CA VAL A 257 -25.08 -17.92 -30.83
C VAL A 257 -23.73 -17.41 -30.37
N VAL A 258 -23.12 -18.10 -29.42
CA VAL A 258 -21.77 -17.84 -28.96
C VAL A 258 -20.83 -18.79 -29.62
N ARG A 259 -19.68 -18.31 -30.06
CA ARG A 259 -18.54 -19.18 -30.41
C ARG A 259 -17.31 -18.79 -29.65
N TYR A 260 -16.51 -19.77 -29.27
CA TYR A 260 -15.25 -19.53 -28.58
C TYR A 260 -14.16 -20.47 -29.07
N ALA A 261 -12.92 -20.03 -28.89
CA ALA A 261 -11.73 -20.79 -29.30
C ALA A 261 -10.55 -20.42 -28.41
N VAL A 262 -9.53 -21.27 -28.36
CA VAL A 262 -8.20 -20.83 -27.92
C VAL A 262 -7.76 -19.68 -28.83
N ARG A 263 -7.35 -18.59 -28.26
CA ARG A 263 -7.03 -17.36 -28.99
C ARG A 263 -6.05 -17.61 -30.13
N PHE A 264 -6.36 -17.11 -31.29
CA PHE A 264 -5.62 -17.29 -32.55
C PHE A 264 -5.57 -18.72 -33.12
N SER A 265 -6.27 -19.70 -32.53
CA SER A 265 -6.29 -21.07 -33.05
C SER A 265 -7.18 -21.22 -34.27
N GLY A 266 -8.22 -20.41 -34.40
CA GLY A 266 -9.26 -20.56 -35.46
C GLY A 266 -10.20 -21.76 -35.25
N ASN A 267 -10.01 -22.58 -34.23
CA ASN A 267 -10.83 -23.77 -33.96
C ASN A 267 -12.04 -23.41 -33.09
N TRP A 268 -13.09 -22.87 -33.71
CA TRP A 268 -14.27 -22.38 -33.02
C TRP A 268 -15.22 -23.48 -32.57
N ILE A 269 -15.60 -23.45 -31.30
CA ILE A 269 -16.70 -24.21 -30.73
C ILE A 269 -17.90 -23.26 -30.63
N THR A 270 -19.08 -23.72 -31.05
CA THR A 270 -20.28 -22.90 -31.17
C THR A 270 -21.37 -23.42 -30.26
N ILE A 271 -22.02 -22.54 -29.50
CA ILE A 271 -23.09 -22.84 -28.54
C ILE A 271 -24.28 -21.87 -28.78
N PRO A 272 -25.51 -22.39 -29.01
CA PRO A 272 -26.70 -21.54 -29.00
C PRO A 272 -27.03 -21.07 -27.59
N SER A 273 -27.46 -19.81 -27.42
CA SER A 273 -27.86 -19.24 -26.13
C SER A 273 -29.16 -18.43 -26.24
N ALA A 274 -30.08 -18.65 -25.33
CA ALA A 274 -31.30 -17.84 -25.20
C ALA A 274 -31.14 -16.70 -24.18
N ASN A 275 -29.99 -16.63 -23.50
CA ASN A 275 -29.68 -15.65 -22.45
C ASN A 275 -28.66 -14.62 -22.96
N LEU A 276 -28.40 -13.62 -22.12
CA LEU A 276 -27.33 -12.62 -22.33
C LEU A 276 -25.99 -13.06 -21.72
N THR A 277 -25.93 -14.27 -21.20
CA THR A 277 -24.71 -14.88 -20.65
C THR A 277 -24.65 -16.35 -21.03
N GLU A 278 -23.45 -16.90 -21.17
CA GLU A 278 -23.21 -18.31 -21.46
C GLU A 278 -22.06 -18.86 -20.66
N LEU A 279 -22.23 -20.07 -20.11
CA LEU A 279 -21.18 -20.77 -19.37
C LEU A 279 -20.36 -21.62 -20.34
N LEU A 280 -19.12 -21.24 -20.53
CA LEU A 280 -18.11 -22.03 -21.27
C LEU A 280 -17.44 -22.98 -20.29
N SER A 281 -17.46 -24.29 -20.58
CA SER A 281 -16.86 -25.33 -19.72
C SER A 281 -15.91 -26.24 -20.53
N GLY A 282 -15.10 -27.04 -19.81
CA GLY A 282 -14.12 -27.91 -20.45
C GLY A 282 -12.92 -27.16 -21.05
N LEU A 283 -12.68 -25.96 -20.58
CA LEU A 283 -11.56 -25.12 -21.02
C LEU A 283 -10.22 -25.67 -20.49
N THR A 284 -9.14 -25.36 -21.20
CA THR A 284 -7.77 -25.65 -20.78
C THR A 284 -7.29 -24.54 -19.82
N SER A 285 -6.63 -24.92 -18.74
CA SER A 285 -6.09 -23.98 -17.75
C SER A 285 -4.97 -23.11 -18.33
N SER A 286 -4.76 -21.92 -17.73
CA SER A 286 -3.70 -20.97 -18.13
C SER A 286 -3.68 -20.66 -19.62
N THR A 287 -4.86 -20.62 -20.25
CA THR A 287 -5.01 -20.50 -21.69
C THR A 287 -5.86 -19.28 -22.04
N TRP A 288 -5.37 -18.48 -22.98
CA TRP A 288 -6.15 -17.37 -23.53
C TRP A 288 -7.22 -17.89 -24.47
N TYR A 289 -8.46 -17.49 -24.23
CA TYR A 289 -9.62 -17.73 -25.07
C TYR A 289 -10.12 -16.44 -25.69
N GLU A 290 -10.72 -16.55 -26.85
CA GLU A 290 -11.52 -15.52 -27.49
C GLU A 290 -12.93 -16.05 -27.74
N PHE A 291 -13.92 -15.15 -27.63
CA PHE A 291 -15.32 -15.48 -27.94
C PHE A 291 -15.97 -14.40 -28.80
N GLN A 292 -16.95 -14.78 -29.58
CA GLN A 292 -17.74 -13.92 -30.42
C GLN A 292 -19.22 -14.29 -30.27
N VAL A 293 -20.09 -13.32 -30.45
CA VAL A 293 -21.53 -13.50 -30.33
C VAL A 293 -22.21 -13.05 -31.64
N LEU A 294 -23.20 -13.82 -32.09
CA LEU A 294 -24.04 -13.53 -33.22
C LEU A 294 -25.48 -13.46 -32.71
N SER A 295 -26.21 -12.44 -33.14
CA SER A 295 -27.66 -12.28 -32.87
C SER A 295 -28.51 -13.06 -33.87
N ILE A 296 -29.54 -13.75 -33.40
CA ILE A 296 -30.57 -14.37 -34.20
C ILE A 296 -31.82 -13.50 -34.13
N CYS A 297 -32.25 -12.96 -35.26
CA CYS A 297 -33.45 -12.13 -35.38
C CYS A 297 -34.54 -12.87 -36.21
N SER A 298 -35.74 -12.33 -36.27
CA SER A 298 -36.84 -12.95 -37.03
C SER A 298 -36.49 -13.07 -38.51
N GLY A 299 -36.06 -14.27 -38.95
CA GLY A 299 -35.75 -14.57 -40.35
C GLY A 299 -34.32 -14.26 -40.81
N ASP A 300 -33.46 -13.73 -39.95
CA ASP A 300 -32.07 -13.35 -40.30
C ASP A 300 -31.11 -13.54 -39.10
N SER A 301 -29.82 -13.42 -39.34
CA SER A 301 -28.76 -13.44 -38.32
C SER A 301 -27.73 -12.36 -38.62
N SER A 302 -27.17 -11.79 -37.54
CA SER A 302 -26.09 -10.80 -37.65
C SER A 302 -24.80 -11.44 -38.19
N ALA A 303 -23.84 -10.60 -38.56
CA ALA A 303 -22.44 -11.02 -38.57
C ALA A 303 -21.96 -11.40 -37.16
N TRP A 304 -20.81 -12.09 -37.04
CA TRP A 304 -20.15 -12.29 -35.75
C TRP A 304 -19.62 -10.95 -35.21
N SER A 305 -19.75 -10.75 -33.89
CA SER A 305 -19.16 -9.60 -33.22
C SER A 305 -17.64 -9.57 -33.32
N GLN A 306 -17.03 -8.49 -32.89
CA GLN A 306 -15.61 -8.51 -32.54
C GLN A 306 -15.34 -9.49 -31.37
N SER A 307 -14.10 -9.96 -31.24
CA SER A 307 -13.73 -10.93 -30.18
C SER A 307 -13.59 -10.27 -28.82
N GLY A 308 -14.35 -10.74 -27.84
CA GLY A 308 -14.00 -10.61 -26.41
C GLY A 308 -12.92 -11.63 -26.06
N ILE A 309 -12.10 -11.34 -25.06
CA ILE A 309 -10.99 -12.22 -24.64
C ILE A 309 -10.98 -12.42 -23.12
N PHE A 310 -10.55 -13.61 -22.68
CA PHE A 310 -10.29 -13.89 -21.26
C PHE A 310 -9.19 -14.95 -21.12
N LEU A 311 -8.57 -15.01 -19.94
CA LEU A 311 -7.55 -15.99 -19.58
C LEU A 311 -8.11 -16.92 -18.50
N THR A 312 -8.10 -18.22 -18.73
CA THR A 312 -8.44 -19.21 -17.69
C THR A 312 -7.38 -19.23 -16.59
N LEU A 313 -7.82 -19.52 -15.36
CA LEU A 313 -6.89 -19.63 -14.23
C LEU A 313 -5.98 -20.85 -14.38
N SER A 314 -4.87 -20.85 -13.66
CA SER A 314 -4.01 -22.03 -13.55
C SER A 314 -4.74 -23.17 -12.82
N SER A 315 -4.55 -24.39 -13.27
CA SER A 315 -4.98 -25.59 -12.51
C SER A 315 -3.94 -26.02 -11.46
N THR A 316 -2.74 -25.47 -11.54
CA THR A 316 -1.66 -25.75 -10.57
C THR A 316 -1.68 -24.71 -9.47
N ILE A 317 -1.78 -25.18 -8.23
CA ILE A 317 -1.65 -24.32 -7.06
C ILE A 317 -0.22 -23.78 -7.01
N SER A 318 -0.09 -22.47 -6.89
CA SER A 318 1.20 -21.80 -6.71
C SER A 318 1.11 -20.70 -5.67
N LEU A 319 2.21 -20.49 -4.98
CA LEU A 319 2.33 -19.41 -3.99
C LEU A 319 2.46 -18.06 -4.70
N THR A 320 1.63 -17.10 -4.30
CA THR A 320 1.67 -15.72 -4.81
C THR A 320 2.14 -14.72 -3.75
N ARG A 321 2.04 -15.07 -2.46
CA ARG A 321 2.54 -14.26 -1.34
C ARG A 321 2.91 -15.14 -0.16
N GLY A 322 3.96 -14.78 0.58
CA GLY A 322 4.38 -15.36 1.85
C GLY A 322 5.18 -16.65 1.69
N PRO A 323 5.26 -17.47 2.75
CA PRO A 323 4.57 -17.31 4.04
C PRO A 323 5.12 -16.13 4.86
N TYR A 324 4.30 -15.64 5.79
CA TYR A 324 4.71 -14.65 6.77
C TYR A 324 4.09 -14.91 8.14
N LEU A 325 4.85 -14.53 9.19
CA LEU A 325 4.57 -14.87 10.58
C LEU A 325 3.96 -13.68 11.31
N GLN A 326 2.89 -13.92 12.06
CA GLN A 326 2.21 -12.88 12.82
C GLN A 326 1.70 -13.37 14.16
N LEU A 327 1.46 -12.45 15.08
CA LEU A 327 0.79 -12.67 16.36
C LEU A 327 1.30 -13.93 17.07
N SER A 328 2.62 -13.95 17.39
CA SER A 328 3.23 -15.03 18.16
C SER A 328 2.96 -14.87 19.65
N THR A 329 2.77 -16.01 20.32
CA THR A 329 2.67 -16.13 21.78
C THR A 329 3.62 -17.20 22.28
N GLN A 330 3.56 -17.54 23.56
CA GLN A 330 4.30 -18.67 24.14
C GLN A 330 3.85 -20.00 23.55
N THR A 331 2.60 -20.11 23.09
CA THR A 331 1.98 -21.39 22.74
C THR A 331 1.27 -21.38 21.38
N SER A 332 1.34 -20.27 20.66
CA SER A 332 0.67 -20.16 19.34
C SER A 332 1.36 -19.18 18.41
N ILE A 333 1.06 -19.30 17.12
CA ILE A 333 1.49 -18.36 16.08
C ILE A 333 0.52 -18.41 14.91
N PHE A 334 0.35 -17.30 14.22
CA PHE A 334 -0.33 -17.27 12.93
C PHE A 334 0.69 -17.34 11.79
N ILE A 335 0.41 -18.18 10.81
CA ILE A 335 1.14 -18.23 9.54
C ILE A 335 0.16 -17.91 8.42
N ARG A 336 0.52 -16.93 7.60
CA ARG A 336 -0.31 -16.47 6.48
C ARG A 336 0.43 -16.64 5.16
N TRP A 337 -0.34 -16.93 4.11
CA TRP A 337 0.16 -16.96 2.72
C TRP A 337 -0.99 -16.78 1.74
N ARG A 338 -0.67 -16.52 0.48
CA ARG A 338 -1.66 -16.39 -0.61
C ARG A 338 -1.34 -17.34 -1.75
N THR A 339 -2.38 -17.89 -2.37
CA THR A 339 -2.28 -18.74 -3.55
C THR A 339 -3.01 -18.14 -4.75
N ASN A 340 -2.64 -18.60 -5.96
CA ASN A 340 -3.22 -18.13 -7.22
C ASN A 340 -4.65 -18.65 -7.46
N ILE A 341 -5.02 -19.75 -6.83
CA ILE A 341 -6.36 -20.39 -6.91
C ILE A 341 -6.78 -20.85 -5.51
N PRO A 342 -8.09 -20.89 -5.23
CA PRO A 342 -8.58 -21.39 -3.95
C PRO A 342 -8.16 -22.84 -3.69
N CYS A 343 -7.65 -23.10 -2.49
CA CYS A 343 -7.37 -24.45 -1.99
C CYS A 343 -7.54 -24.48 -0.47
N ASP A 344 -7.52 -25.67 0.12
CA ASP A 344 -7.44 -25.84 1.56
C ASP A 344 -6.07 -25.40 2.10
N SER A 345 -5.98 -25.19 3.39
CA SER A 345 -4.75 -24.74 4.04
C SER A 345 -4.15 -25.87 4.86
N LYS A 346 -2.88 -26.20 4.65
CA LYS A 346 -2.15 -27.18 5.45
C LYS A 346 -0.80 -26.63 5.87
N ILE A 347 -0.47 -26.80 7.14
CA ILE A 347 0.86 -26.55 7.69
C ILE A 347 1.33 -27.86 8.34
N ASP A 348 2.49 -28.37 7.91
CA ASP A 348 3.23 -29.39 8.63
C ASP A 348 4.36 -28.71 9.40
N PHE A 349 4.58 -29.07 10.67
CA PHE A 349 5.58 -28.41 11.52
C PHE A 349 6.20 -29.39 12.53
N GLY A 350 7.34 -28.99 13.09
CA GLY A 350 8.08 -29.82 14.07
C GLY A 350 9.37 -29.13 14.51
N THR A 351 10.03 -29.69 15.51
CA THR A 351 11.32 -29.17 16.01
C THR A 351 12.54 -29.67 15.21
N ASP A 352 12.35 -30.64 14.36
CA ASP A 352 13.38 -31.17 13.44
C ASP A 352 13.00 -30.76 11.99
N PRO A 353 13.88 -30.06 11.25
CA PRO A 353 13.59 -29.66 9.87
C PRO A 353 13.44 -30.84 8.91
N LEU A 354 13.97 -32.01 9.24
CA LEU A 354 13.85 -33.21 8.43
C LEU A 354 12.57 -34.00 8.73
N HIS A 355 11.94 -33.77 9.89
CA HIS A 355 10.77 -34.51 10.37
C HIS A 355 9.69 -33.57 10.92
N LEU A 356 8.87 -33.02 10.03
CA LEU A 356 7.71 -32.19 10.41
C LEU A 356 6.53 -33.12 10.76
N ASN A 357 6.50 -33.61 12.00
CA ASN A 357 5.61 -34.68 12.46
C ASN A 357 4.27 -34.21 13.04
N LEU A 358 4.04 -32.91 13.10
CA LEU A 358 2.78 -32.27 13.50
C LEU A 358 2.13 -31.61 12.30
N SER A 359 0.81 -31.50 12.33
CA SER A 359 0.07 -30.89 11.21
C SER A 359 -1.17 -30.15 11.68
N THR A 360 -1.48 -29.05 11.01
CA THR A 360 -2.76 -28.33 11.13
C THR A 360 -3.34 -28.13 9.73
N THR A 361 -4.65 -28.40 9.59
CA THR A 361 -5.37 -28.27 8.31
C THR A 361 -6.66 -27.50 8.50
N ASN A 362 -6.94 -26.56 7.59
CA ASN A 362 -8.24 -25.90 7.44
C ASN A 362 -8.78 -26.23 6.05
N THR A 363 -9.94 -26.90 6.00
CA THR A 363 -10.55 -27.39 4.75
C THR A 363 -11.26 -26.33 3.91
N THR A 364 -11.38 -25.10 4.42
CA THR A 364 -11.98 -23.99 3.70
C THR A 364 -11.16 -23.66 2.44
N GLN A 365 -11.83 -23.61 1.30
CA GLN A 365 -11.20 -23.26 0.03
C GLN A 365 -11.02 -21.75 -0.05
N THR A 366 -9.80 -21.28 -0.05
CA THR A 366 -9.46 -19.86 -0.08
C THR A 366 -8.17 -19.60 -0.84
N THR A 367 -7.98 -18.37 -1.30
CA THR A 367 -6.69 -17.88 -1.79
C THR A 367 -5.91 -17.13 -0.70
N GLU A 368 -6.61 -16.64 0.34
CA GLU A 368 -5.99 -16.00 1.50
C GLU A 368 -5.98 -16.98 2.67
N HIS A 369 -4.81 -17.50 2.98
CA HIS A 369 -4.63 -18.50 4.02
C HIS A 369 -4.19 -17.84 5.32
N VAL A 370 -4.96 -18.02 6.36
CA VAL A 370 -4.69 -17.55 7.73
C VAL A 370 -4.86 -18.74 8.66
N VAL A 371 -3.75 -19.28 9.14
CA VAL A 371 -3.76 -20.52 9.94
C VAL A 371 -3.03 -20.28 11.26
N GLN A 372 -3.75 -20.50 12.36
CA GLN A 372 -3.16 -20.50 13.70
C GLN A 372 -2.64 -21.90 14.06
N ILE A 373 -1.40 -21.96 14.49
CA ILE A 373 -0.85 -23.14 15.17
C ILE A 373 -0.95 -22.88 16.68
N ILE A 374 -1.44 -23.84 17.42
CA ILE A 374 -1.66 -23.77 18.88
C ILE A 374 -0.98 -24.95 19.59
N SER A 375 -0.97 -24.90 20.91
CA SER A 375 -0.41 -25.96 21.78
C SER A 375 1.09 -26.20 21.56
N LEU A 376 1.80 -25.12 21.25
CA LEU A 376 3.26 -25.11 21.10
C LEU A 376 3.95 -25.03 22.47
N ASN A 377 5.20 -25.50 22.53
CA ASN A 377 6.07 -25.26 23.68
C ASN A 377 6.68 -23.87 23.60
N LYS A 378 6.75 -23.17 24.72
CA LYS A 378 7.38 -21.85 24.82
C LYS A 378 8.89 -21.90 24.53
N ASN A 379 9.44 -20.77 24.10
CA ASN A 379 10.87 -20.57 23.82
C ASN A 379 11.48 -21.71 22.97
N THR A 380 10.72 -22.17 21.96
CA THR A 380 11.07 -23.36 21.18
C THR A 380 11.07 -23.01 19.69
N LYS A 381 12.13 -23.45 19.01
CA LYS A 381 12.24 -23.32 17.55
C LYS A 381 11.47 -24.44 16.85
N TYR A 382 10.55 -24.04 15.98
CA TYR A 382 9.79 -24.92 15.10
C TYR A 382 10.10 -24.62 13.65
N TYR A 383 10.30 -25.67 12.86
CA TYR A 383 10.34 -25.59 11.41
C TYR A 383 8.96 -25.89 10.84
N TYR A 384 8.63 -25.34 9.69
CA TYR A 384 7.31 -25.56 9.10
C TYR A 384 7.34 -25.60 7.57
N SER A 385 6.32 -26.20 6.99
CA SER A 385 5.99 -26.08 5.57
C SER A 385 4.53 -25.71 5.39
N ILE A 386 4.23 -25.01 4.31
CA ILE A 386 2.88 -24.59 3.94
C ILE A 386 2.46 -25.24 2.63
N GLY A 387 1.16 -25.40 2.45
CA GLY A 387 0.56 -25.90 1.22
C GLY A 387 -0.93 -26.18 1.35
N SER A 388 -1.40 -27.09 0.51
CA SER A 388 -2.70 -27.73 0.61
C SER A 388 -2.53 -29.20 1.04
N SER A 389 -3.64 -29.90 1.31
CA SER A 389 -3.60 -31.34 1.62
C SER A 389 -2.96 -32.17 0.51
N GLY A 390 -3.05 -31.72 -0.75
CA GLY A 390 -2.49 -32.42 -1.92
C GLY A 390 -1.12 -31.90 -2.39
N THR A 391 -0.68 -30.72 -1.94
CA THR A 391 0.52 -30.10 -2.51
C THR A 391 1.26 -29.24 -1.48
N LYS A 392 2.52 -29.61 -1.21
CA LYS A 392 3.46 -28.75 -0.47
C LYS A 392 3.92 -27.64 -1.39
N LEU A 393 3.73 -26.38 -0.96
CA LEU A 393 4.10 -25.19 -1.73
C LEU A 393 5.47 -24.63 -1.34
N GLN A 394 5.77 -24.60 -0.05
CA GLN A 394 7.04 -24.11 0.47
C GLN A 394 7.36 -24.75 1.81
N GLY A 395 8.65 -24.88 2.12
CA GLY A 395 9.17 -25.42 3.38
C GLY A 395 10.62 -25.84 3.18
N ASP A 396 11.53 -24.96 3.56
CA ASP A 396 12.96 -25.15 3.58
C ASP A 396 13.51 -24.90 5.02
N ASN A 397 14.80 -24.94 5.20
CA ASN A 397 15.41 -24.72 6.52
C ASN A 397 15.30 -23.27 7.02
N ASP A 398 14.94 -22.34 6.15
CA ASP A 398 14.64 -20.94 6.52
C ASP A 398 13.17 -20.74 6.94
N ASN A 399 12.29 -21.72 6.69
CA ASN A 399 10.93 -21.71 7.18
C ASN A 399 10.90 -22.17 8.65
N TYR A 400 11.11 -21.27 9.58
CA TYR A 400 11.04 -21.55 11.00
C TYR A 400 10.52 -20.36 11.79
N PHE A 401 10.03 -20.62 12.99
CA PHE A 401 9.73 -19.60 13.98
C PHE A 401 10.24 -20.02 15.37
N VAL A 402 10.32 -19.07 16.28
CA VAL A 402 10.59 -19.35 17.69
C VAL A 402 9.40 -18.82 18.49
N THR A 403 8.79 -19.65 19.30
CA THR A 403 7.70 -19.23 20.20
C THR A 403 8.25 -18.30 21.29
N ASN A 404 7.40 -17.40 21.78
CA ASN A 404 7.82 -16.41 22.76
C ASN A 404 8.31 -17.11 24.04
N PRO A 405 9.29 -16.54 24.75
CA PRO A 405 9.67 -16.97 26.09
C PRO A 405 8.57 -16.61 27.10
N ASP A 406 8.75 -17.01 28.36
CA ASP A 406 7.86 -16.57 29.43
C ASP A 406 7.84 -15.04 29.55
N VAL A 407 6.67 -14.49 29.84
CA VAL A 407 6.51 -13.10 30.19
C VAL A 407 7.35 -12.80 31.45
N GLY A 408 8.13 -11.72 31.42
CA GLY A 408 9.09 -11.40 32.46
C GLY A 408 10.44 -12.12 32.36
N SER A 409 10.64 -13.01 31.36
CA SER A 409 11.95 -13.62 31.11
C SER A 409 13.02 -12.56 30.84
N THR A 410 14.22 -12.80 31.34
CA THR A 410 15.40 -11.95 31.11
C THR A 410 16.32 -12.46 30.01
N ASP A 411 15.84 -13.43 29.21
CA ASP A 411 16.58 -13.96 28.07
C ASP A 411 16.90 -12.82 27.06
N PRO A 412 18.01 -12.92 26.33
CA PRO A 412 18.35 -11.92 25.33
C PRO A 412 17.29 -11.83 24.24
N VAL A 413 16.86 -10.62 23.94
CA VAL A 413 15.86 -10.30 22.89
C VAL A 413 16.50 -9.33 21.90
N ARG A 414 16.42 -9.66 20.61
CA ARG A 414 16.81 -8.77 19.51
C ARG A 414 15.58 -8.29 18.76
N LEU A 415 15.45 -6.97 18.59
CA LEU A 415 14.46 -6.33 17.78
C LEU A 415 15.12 -5.74 16.51
N TRP A 416 14.39 -5.81 15.40
CA TRP A 416 14.67 -5.01 14.21
C TRP A 416 13.53 -4.04 13.99
N VAL A 417 13.84 -2.75 13.78
CA VAL A 417 12.84 -1.70 13.62
C VAL A 417 13.11 -0.95 12.32
N ILE A 418 12.08 -0.86 11.48
CA ILE A 418 12.10 -0.14 10.21
C ILE A 418 10.88 0.79 10.09
N GLY A 419 11.04 1.94 9.47
CA GLY A 419 9.95 2.88 9.18
C GLY A 419 10.08 3.44 7.77
N ASP A 420 8.94 3.76 7.14
CA ASP A 420 8.88 4.45 5.85
C ASP A 420 9.64 3.72 4.73
N PHE A 421 9.51 2.39 4.70
CA PHE A 421 10.42 1.55 3.93
C PHE A 421 9.87 1.09 2.57
N GLY A 422 8.54 0.87 2.44
CA GLY A 422 7.90 0.18 1.31
C GLY A 422 7.90 0.94 -0.02
N ARG A 423 9.08 1.20 -0.58
CA ARG A 423 9.29 1.94 -1.85
C ARG A 423 9.89 1.10 -2.96
N SER A 424 10.30 -0.15 -2.69
CA SER A 424 11.12 -0.98 -3.61
C SER A 424 12.38 -0.26 -4.09
N SER A 425 12.98 0.55 -3.19
CA SER A 425 14.15 1.36 -3.48
C SER A 425 15.46 0.61 -3.24
N THR A 426 16.54 1.10 -3.82
CA THR A 426 17.89 0.60 -3.51
C THR A 426 18.24 0.79 -2.03
N ALA A 427 17.80 1.90 -1.43
CA ALA A 427 18.00 2.19 -0.02
C ALA A 427 17.32 1.14 0.88
N GLN A 428 16.05 0.79 0.60
CA GLN A 428 15.32 -0.25 1.32
C GLN A 428 16.07 -1.59 1.31
N ARG A 429 16.57 -2.00 0.13
CA ARG A 429 17.34 -3.24 0.00
C ARG A 429 18.66 -3.18 0.74
N GLN A 430 19.38 -2.07 0.66
CA GLN A 430 20.63 -1.87 1.39
C GLN A 430 20.44 -1.89 2.91
N VAL A 431 19.38 -1.30 3.43
CA VAL A 431 19.02 -1.35 4.86
C VAL A 431 18.74 -2.79 5.29
N ARG A 432 17.93 -3.54 4.53
CA ARG A 432 17.68 -4.96 4.76
C ARG A 432 18.97 -5.77 4.78
N ASP A 433 19.78 -5.65 3.74
CA ASP A 433 21.01 -6.44 3.56
C ASP A 433 22.06 -6.09 4.64
N SER A 434 22.12 -4.82 5.03
CA SER A 434 22.97 -4.35 6.13
C SER A 434 22.56 -4.98 7.47
N TYR A 435 21.24 -5.04 7.74
CA TYR A 435 20.76 -5.70 8.95
C TYR A 435 21.01 -7.22 8.92
N GLU A 436 20.76 -7.88 7.79
CA GLU A 436 21.08 -9.32 7.68
C GLU A 436 22.57 -9.61 7.92
N ALA A 437 23.44 -8.77 7.38
CA ALA A 437 24.87 -8.88 7.61
C ALA A 437 25.25 -8.65 9.10
N TYR A 438 24.62 -7.66 9.74
CA TYR A 438 24.83 -7.33 11.14
C TYR A 438 24.31 -8.43 12.08
N THR A 439 23.08 -8.88 11.89
CA THR A 439 22.47 -9.87 12.78
C THR A 439 23.10 -11.27 12.61
N GLY A 440 23.60 -11.60 11.42
CA GLY A 440 24.21 -12.88 11.11
C GLY A 440 23.31 -14.07 11.48
N ASN A 441 23.77 -14.90 12.40
CA ASN A 441 23.00 -16.05 12.89
C ASN A 441 22.12 -15.74 14.11
N THR A 442 22.18 -14.54 14.66
CA THR A 442 21.33 -14.16 15.80
C THR A 442 19.89 -14.04 15.34
N HIS A 443 18.98 -14.73 16.03
CA HIS A 443 17.55 -14.67 15.70
C HIS A 443 16.98 -13.28 16.02
N THR A 444 16.19 -12.73 15.11
CA THR A 444 15.39 -11.53 15.36
C THR A 444 14.08 -11.96 15.99
N ASN A 445 13.87 -11.59 17.23
CA ASN A 445 12.71 -12.02 18.03
C ASN A 445 11.45 -11.23 17.69
N VAL A 446 11.61 -9.91 17.44
CA VAL A 446 10.52 -8.97 17.17
C VAL A 446 10.91 -8.07 16.00
N TRP A 447 10.06 -7.94 15.02
CA TRP A 447 10.25 -7.06 13.88
C TRP A 447 9.17 -5.98 13.87
N LEU A 448 9.52 -4.77 14.34
CA LEU A 448 8.60 -3.63 14.43
C LEU A 448 8.63 -2.79 13.14
N TRP A 449 7.47 -2.34 12.72
CA TRP A 449 7.30 -1.44 11.60
C TRP A 449 6.64 -0.13 12.06
N LEU A 450 7.23 1.00 11.68
CA LEU A 450 6.82 2.31 12.15
C LEU A 450 5.84 3.04 11.22
N GLY A 451 5.13 2.31 10.36
CA GLY A 451 4.17 2.88 9.40
C GLY A 451 4.80 3.27 8.07
N ASP A 452 3.93 3.72 7.17
CA ASP A 452 4.23 3.94 5.75
C ASP A 452 4.91 2.72 5.15
N ASN A 453 4.21 1.59 5.34
CA ASN A 453 4.73 0.28 4.99
C ASN A 453 4.72 0.05 3.47
N ALA A 454 3.79 0.68 2.73
CA ALA A 454 3.68 0.55 1.28
C ALA A 454 3.29 1.88 0.61
N TYR A 455 4.22 2.50 -0.12
CA TYR A 455 4.00 3.75 -0.86
C TYR A 455 3.45 3.49 -2.27
N ASN A 456 2.62 4.44 -2.89
CA ASN A 456 2.25 5.72 -2.26
C ASN A 456 0.91 5.64 -1.51
N ASP A 457 0.09 4.61 -1.75
CA ASP A 457 -1.30 4.58 -1.33
C ASP A 457 -1.67 3.34 -0.50
N GLY A 458 -0.71 2.50 -0.11
CA GLY A 458 -0.96 1.30 0.68
C GLY A 458 -1.87 0.27 0.00
N THR A 459 -1.88 0.22 -1.34
CA THR A 459 -2.67 -0.74 -2.10
C THR A 459 -2.14 -2.16 -1.94
N ASP A 460 -2.97 -3.18 -2.15
CA ASP A 460 -2.54 -4.59 -2.06
C ASP A 460 -1.40 -4.91 -3.04
N SER A 461 -1.42 -4.30 -4.23
CA SER A 461 -0.34 -4.43 -5.21
C SER A 461 0.97 -3.80 -4.73
N GLU A 462 0.90 -2.68 -4.01
CA GLU A 462 2.09 -2.04 -3.44
C GLU A 462 2.64 -2.86 -2.28
N TYR A 463 1.79 -3.39 -1.41
CA TYR A 463 2.21 -4.36 -0.40
C TYR A 463 2.89 -5.56 -1.04
N GLN A 464 2.34 -6.14 -2.12
CA GLN A 464 2.97 -7.26 -2.80
C GLN A 464 4.37 -6.89 -3.29
N THR A 465 4.47 -5.86 -4.14
CA THR A 465 5.70 -5.57 -4.88
C THR A 465 6.76 -4.85 -4.06
N LYS A 466 6.36 -4.06 -3.05
CA LYS A 466 7.27 -3.19 -2.28
C LYS A 466 7.57 -3.69 -0.88
N VAL A 467 6.81 -4.68 -0.41
CA VAL A 467 6.96 -5.27 0.92
C VAL A 467 7.20 -6.78 0.82
N PHE A 468 6.22 -7.55 0.39
CA PHE A 468 6.32 -9.01 0.43
C PHE A 468 7.42 -9.57 -0.51
N ASP A 469 7.56 -9.01 -1.72
CA ASP A 469 8.60 -9.41 -2.67
C ASP A 469 10.00 -8.94 -2.26
N GLU A 470 10.10 -7.89 -1.41
CA GLU A 470 11.39 -7.35 -0.97
C GLU A 470 11.96 -8.07 0.26
N TYR A 471 11.12 -8.72 1.09
CA TYR A 471 11.55 -9.38 2.33
C TYR A 471 11.20 -10.89 2.41
N PRO A 472 11.31 -11.67 1.33
CA PRO A 472 10.79 -13.06 1.29
C PRO A 472 11.49 -14.01 2.28
N ARG A 473 12.73 -13.70 2.70
CA ARG A 473 13.49 -14.51 3.66
C ARG A 473 13.17 -14.15 5.11
N GLN A 474 12.92 -12.86 5.37
CA GLN A 474 12.63 -12.32 6.68
C GLN A 474 11.24 -12.78 7.15
N PHE A 475 10.25 -12.67 6.28
CA PHE A 475 8.87 -13.08 6.55
C PHE A 475 8.72 -14.54 6.98
N LYS A 476 9.58 -15.43 6.48
CA LYS A 476 9.53 -16.86 6.82
C LYS A 476 9.92 -17.16 8.27
N LYS A 477 10.63 -16.25 8.95
CA LYS A 477 11.30 -16.56 10.23
C LYS A 477 11.19 -15.48 11.30
N TRP A 478 10.76 -14.27 10.96
CA TRP A 478 10.60 -13.17 11.92
C TRP A 478 9.15 -12.71 11.97
N VAL A 479 8.64 -12.59 13.19
CA VAL A 479 7.27 -12.14 13.42
C VAL A 479 7.17 -10.63 13.27
N THR A 480 6.27 -10.19 12.40
CA THR A 480 6.07 -8.76 12.12
C THR A 480 4.98 -8.17 13.01
N TRP A 481 5.23 -6.95 13.51
CA TRP A 481 4.33 -6.16 14.33
C TRP A 481 4.22 -4.75 13.74
N PRO A 482 3.34 -4.57 12.75
CA PRO A 482 3.24 -3.30 12.03
C PRO A 482 2.40 -2.28 12.77
N THR A 483 2.72 -0.98 12.63
CA THR A 483 1.74 0.12 12.76
C THR A 483 1.39 0.65 11.38
N SER A 484 0.22 1.29 11.25
CA SER A 484 -0.16 1.99 10.01
C SER A 484 0.44 3.39 9.96
N GLY A 485 0.82 3.84 8.76
CA GLY A 485 1.14 5.23 8.46
C GLY A 485 0.05 5.89 7.61
N ASN A 486 0.20 7.17 7.29
CA ASN A 486 -0.78 7.88 6.46
C ASN A 486 -0.87 7.30 5.03
N HIS A 487 0.23 6.82 4.45
CA HIS A 487 0.23 6.17 3.14
C HIS A 487 -0.50 4.83 3.14
N ASP A 488 -0.40 4.04 4.20
CA ASP A 488 -1.17 2.80 4.36
C ASP A 488 -2.68 3.08 4.43
N LEU A 489 -3.04 4.19 5.10
CA LEU A 489 -4.43 4.58 5.34
C LEU A 489 -5.08 5.36 4.18
N HIS A 490 -4.36 5.63 3.08
CA HIS A 490 -4.99 6.06 1.83
C HIS A 490 -5.91 4.98 1.25
N SER A 491 -5.58 3.70 1.43
CA SER A 491 -6.37 2.55 0.95
C SER A 491 -7.00 1.72 2.07
N ALA A 492 -6.84 2.13 3.33
CA ALA A 492 -7.38 1.42 4.49
C ALA A 492 -8.07 2.38 5.46
N ASN A 493 -8.86 1.84 6.39
CA ASN A 493 -9.61 2.65 7.34
C ASN A 493 -9.57 2.01 8.73
N SER A 494 -8.92 2.70 9.69
CA SER A 494 -8.75 2.25 11.07
C SER A 494 -10.05 2.20 11.89
N ASN A 495 -11.10 2.94 11.49
CA ASN A 495 -12.35 2.94 12.25
C ASN A 495 -13.21 1.70 12.02
N ASN A 496 -13.09 1.07 10.86
CA ASN A 496 -13.85 -0.14 10.50
C ASN A 496 -12.97 -1.33 10.12
N LEU A 497 -11.64 -1.20 10.25
CA LEU A 497 -10.65 -2.24 10.00
C LEU A 497 -10.76 -2.83 8.58
N THR A 498 -10.87 -1.97 7.58
CA THR A 498 -10.99 -2.38 6.18
C THR A 498 -9.79 -1.92 5.35
N GLY A 499 -9.59 -2.60 4.22
CA GLY A 499 -8.55 -2.29 3.25
C GLY A 499 -7.25 -3.07 3.45
N PRO A 500 -6.30 -2.92 2.51
CA PRO A 500 -5.14 -3.81 2.38
C PRO A 500 -4.28 -3.97 3.63
N TYR A 501 -4.14 -2.93 4.46
CA TYR A 501 -3.42 -3.04 5.73
C TYR A 501 -4.08 -4.08 6.65
N TYR A 502 -5.38 -3.96 6.90
CA TYR A 502 -6.11 -4.87 7.78
C TYR A 502 -6.38 -6.23 7.13
N ASP A 503 -6.51 -6.29 5.81
CA ASP A 503 -6.66 -7.56 5.08
C ASP A 503 -5.37 -8.41 5.14
N ASN A 504 -4.20 -7.77 5.13
CA ASN A 504 -2.91 -8.44 5.10
C ASN A 504 -2.37 -8.84 6.47
N PHE A 505 -2.74 -8.12 7.54
CA PHE A 505 -2.14 -8.34 8.86
C PHE A 505 -3.18 -8.80 9.88
N THR A 506 -2.70 -9.57 10.87
CA THR A 506 -3.48 -10.03 12.02
C THR A 506 -2.80 -9.51 13.28
N MET A 507 -3.46 -8.57 13.96
CA MET A 507 -2.97 -7.97 15.20
C MET A 507 -3.85 -8.40 16.39
N PRO A 508 -3.34 -8.34 17.62
CA PRO A 508 -4.11 -8.73 18.80
C PRO A 508 -5.25 -7.73 19.06
N GLN A 509 -6.45 -8.24 19.30
CA GLN A 509 -7.63 -7.45 19.68
C GLN A 509 -8.08 -7.77 21.11
N GLN A 510 -7.87 -9.01 21.54
CA GLN A 510 -8.37 -9.55 22.79
C GLN A 510 -7.24 -9.75 23.83
N GLY A 511 -6.07 -9.14 23.63
CA GLY A 511 -4.90 -9.34 24.49
C GLY A 511 -4.24 -10.71 24.30
N GLU A 512 -4.33 -11.30 23.10
CA GLU A 512 -3.87 -12.65 22.79
C GLU A 512 -2.36 -12.84 23.05
N ALA A 513 -1.59 -11.77 22.90
CA ALA A 513 -0.15 -11.78 23.10
C ALA A 513 0.31 -11.02 24.37
N GLY A 514 -0.62 -10.67 25.28
CA GLY A 514 -0.39 -9.87 26.46
C GLY A 514 -1.02 -8.48 26.33
N GLY A 515 -1.01 -7.73 27.46
CA GLY A 515 -1.65 -6.42 27.55
C GLY A 515 -3.17 -6.46 27.74
N VAL A 516 -3.81 -5.32 27.73
CA VAL A 516 -5.25 -5.15 27.90
C VAL A 516 -5.94 -5.23 26.53
N PRO A 517 -7.06 -6.00 26.40
CA PRO A 517 -7.82 -6.04 25.15
C PRO A 517 -8.18 -4.67 24.62
N SER A 518 -7.78 -4.34 23.40
CA SER A 518 -8.12 -3.08 22.72
C SER A 518 -9.48 -3.14 22.03
N GLY A 519 -9.94 -4.36 21.65
CA GLY A 519 -11.11 -4.58 20.84
C GLY A 519 -10.95 -4.18 19.36
N THR A 520 -9.72 -3.84 18.92
CA THR A 520 -9.43 -3.37 17.56
C THR A 520 -8.02 -3.77 17.14
N GLU A 521 -7.78 -3.84 15.83
CA GLU A 521 -6.42 -4.00 15.25
C GLU A 521 -5.71 -2.66 14.98
N ALA A 522 -6.41 -1.53 15.17
CA ALA A 522 -5.86 -0.21 14.91
C ALA A 522 -4.79 0.21 15.93
N TYR A 523 -4.96 -0.23 17.17
CA TYR A 523 -3.98 -0.07 18.24
C TYR A 523 -4.06 -1.28 19.18
N TYR A 524 -2.91 -1.70 19.70
CA TYR A 524 -2.79 -2.94 20.46
C TYR A 524 -1.53 -2.94 21.32
N SER A 525 -1.44 -3.90 22.23
CA SER A 525 -0.23 -4.17 22.99
C SER A 525 0.11 -5.67 22.98
N PHE A 526 1.36 -5.98 23.27
CA PHE A 526 1.83 -7.35 23.44
C PHE A 526 3.07 -7.40 24.33
N ASP A 527 3.29 -8.56 24.95
CA ASP A 527 4.46 -8.81 25.77
C ASP A 527 5.43 -9.78 25.11
N TYR A 528 6.70 -9.46 25.12
CA TYR A 528 7.76 -10.36 24.71
C TYR A 528 8.89 -10.34 25.74
N ALA A 529 9.17 -11.47 26.38
CA ALA A 529 10.11 -11.55 27.50
C ALA A 529 9.74 -10.52 28.60
N ASN A 530 10.67 -9.64 28.99
CA ASN A 530 10.45 -8.58 29.98
C ASN A 530 10.14 -7.20 29.35
N ILE A 531 9.61 -7.19 28.13
CA ILE A 531 9.28 -5.96 27.42
C ILE A 531 7.78 -5.93 27.13
N HIS A 532 7.14 -4.83 27.46
CA HIS A 532 5.79 -4.49 27.04
C HIS A 532 5.84 -3.57 25.82
N PHE A 533 5.20 -3.96 24.75
CA PHE A 533 5.09 -3.19 23.50
C PHE A 533 3.68 -2.63 23.34
N VAL A 534 3.59 -1.37 22.94
CA VAL A 534 2.32 -0.70 22.63
C VAL A 534 2.38 -0.09 21.26
N CYS A 535 1.49 -0.51 20.37
CA CYS A 535 1.26 0.07 19.04
C CYS A 535 0.08 1.04 19.09
N LEU A 536 0.26 2.26 18.59
CA LEU A 536 -0.80 3.27 18.57
C LEU A 536 -1.11 3.70 17.11
N GLU A 537 -2.37 4.00 16.85
CA GLU A 537 -2.81 4.64 15.62
C GLU A 537 -2.68 6.16 15.76
N SER A 538 -1.89 6.78 14.88
CA SER A 538 -1.55 8.21 14.99
C SER A 538 -2.04 9.08 13.83
N TYR A 539 -2.76 8.53 12.83
CA TYR A 539 -3.27 9.28 11.68
C TYR A 539 -4.70 9.80 11.89
N GLY A 540 -5.62 8.94 12.34
CA GLY A 540 -7.01 9.34 12.54
C GLY A 540 -7.19 10.29 13.73
N SER A 541 -7.89 11.41 13.55
CA SER A 541 -8.03 12.46 14.59
C SER A 541 -8.74 11.98 15.86
N ASN A 542 -9.64 11.02 15.74
CA ASN A 542 -10.34 10.42 16.90
C ASN A 542 -9.41 9.57 17.77
N PHE A 543 -8.36 8.99 17.22
CA PHE A 543 -7.37 8.20 17.97
C PHE A 543 -6.42 9.10 18.75
N ARG A 544 -6.12 10.29 18.25
CA ARG A 544 -5.23 11.26 18.92
C ARG A 544 -5.93 12.14 19.99
N SER A 545 -7.20 11.88 20.30
CA SER A 545 -7.94 12.63 21.32
C SER A 545 -7.47 12.25 22.73
N ALA A 546 -7.16 13.23 23.58
CA ALA A 546 -6.73 13.01 24.97
C ALA A 546 -7.74 12.26 25.85
N THR A 547 -9.01 12.23 25.45
CA THR A 547 -10.10 11.53 26.13
C THR A 547 -10.79 10.49 25.24
N GLY A 548 -10.17 10.17 24.10
CA GLY A 548 -10.65 9.20 23.13
C GLY A 548 -10.52 7.76 23.62
N ALA A 549 -11.09 6.83 22.84
CA ALA A 549 -11.07 5.40 23.18
C ALA A 549 -9.64 4.87 23.31
N MET A 550 -8.74 5.25 22.38
CA MET A 550 -7.33 4.83 22.40
C MET A 550 -6.59 5.37 23.63
N ALA A 551 -6.78 6.65 23.99
CA ALA A 551 -6.13 7.24 25.17
C ALA A 551 -6.61 6.59 26.47
N ASN A 552 -7.90 6.30 26.62
CA ASN A 552 -8.45 5.60 27.77
C ASN A 552 -7.98 4.15 27.87
N TRP A 553 -7.88 3.45 26.73
CA TRP A 553 -7.31 2.12 26.66
C TRP A 553 -5.81 2.14 27.01
N LEU A 554 -5.05 3.10 26.49
CA LEU A 554 -3.62 3.25 26.74
C LEU A 554 -3.33 3.46 28.24
N ASP A 555 -4.15 4.30 28.90
CA ASP A 555 -4.07 4.51 30.35
C ASP A 555 -4.31 3.21 31.12
N ALA A 556 -5.33 2.44 30.75
CA ALA A 556 -5.62 1.15 31.36
C ALA A 556 -4.53 0.11 31.11
N ASP A 557 -4.00 0.03 29.88
CA ASP A 557 -2.98 -0.92 29.48
C ASP A 557 -1.64 -0.65 30.19
N LEU A 558 -1.17 0.59 30.16
CA LEU A 558 0.04 0.99 30.88
C LEU A 558 -0.08 0.87 32.40
N SER A 559 -1.28 1.11 32.95
CA SER A 559 -1.56 0.90 34.37
C SER A 559 -1.46 -0.56 34.79
N ALA A 560 -1.83 -1.47 33.90
CA ALA A 560 -1.76 -2.93 34.16
C ALA A 560 -0.37 -3.53 33.88
N ASN A 561 0.50 -2.79 33.20
CA ASN A 561 1.82 -3.26 32.80
C ASN A 561 2.77 -3.49 33.99
N THR A 562 3.40 -4.66 34.01
CA THR A 562 4.38 -5.06 35.02
C THR A 562 5.76 -5.40 34.45
N GLN A 563 5.95 -5.20 33.14
CA GLN A 563 7.21 -5.55 32.49
C GLN A 563 8.33 -4.57 32.84
N THR A 564 9.57 -5.05 32.71
CA THR A 564 10.76 -4.24 33.01
C THR A 564 10.86 -3.04 32.08
N PHE A 565 10.68 -3.27 30.78
CA PHE A 565 10.75 -2.21 29.77
C PHE A 565 9.40 -2.00 29.10
N THR A 566 9.15 -0.75 28.73
CA THR A 566 7.97 -0.37 27.93
C THR A 566 8.44 0.37 26.68
N VAL A 567 8.09 -0.17 25.51
CA VAL A 567 8.38 0.39 24.19
C VAL A 567 7.07 0.72 23.50
N VAL A 568 6.85 1.99 23.17
CA VAL A 568 5.67 2.45 22.46
C VAL A 568 6.07 2.84 21.04
N TYR A 569 5.28 2.48 20.05
CA TYR A 569 5.57 2.84 18.67
C TYR A 569 4.31 3.23 17.89
N PHE A 570 4.49 4.19 17.02
CA PHE A 570 3.46 4.76 16.16
C PHE A 570 4.11 5.52 15.01
N HIS A 571 3.31 6.00 14.04
CA HIS A 571 3.88 6.60 12.84
C HIS A 571 4.33 8.06 13.03
N HIS A 572 3.46 8.96 13.51
CA HIS A 572 3.68 10.42 13.53
C HIS A 572 4.49 10.87 14.73
N PRO A 573 5.76 11.34 14.58
CA PRO A 573 6.65 11.63 15.67
C PRO A 573 6.24 12.89 16.45
N PRO A 574 6.26 12.86 17.81
CA PRO A 574 5.92 14.04 18.60
C PRO A 574 7.01 15.14 18.54
N TYR A 575 8.21 14.77 18.16
CA TYR A 575 9.35 15.69 18.04
C TYR A 575 10.09 15.41 16.74
N SER A 576 10.08 16.35 15.81
CA SER A 576 10.82 16.29 14.55
C SER A 576 10.91 17.66 13.89
N LYS A 577 12.02 17.93 13.22
CA LYS A 577 12.24 19.01 12.26
C LYS A 577 12.90 18.47 10.97
N GLY A 578 12.79 17.17 10.73
CA GLY A 578 13.20 16.53 9.48
C GLY A 578 12.30 16.92 8.30
N SER A 579 11.85 15.95 7.51
CA SER A 579 10.93 16.24 6.40
C SER A 579 9.54 16.72 6.85
N HIS A 580 9.20 16.46 8.11
CA HIS A 580 7.95 16.87 8.75
C HIS A 580 8.21 17.72 10.00
N ASP A 581 7.29 18.64 10.27
CA ASP A 581 7.45 19.65 11.34
C ASP A 581 6.48 19.41 12.50
N SER A 582 7.01 18.96 13.63
CA SER A 582 6.23 18.73 14.84
C SER A 582 5.62 19.99 15.49
N ASP A 583 5.98 21.18 15.04
CA ASP A 583 5.38 22.43 15.50
C ASP A 583 4.27 22.95 14.58
N ALA A 584 4.11 22.36 13.39
CA ALA A 584 3.16 22.78 12.37
C ALA A 584 2.08 21.73 12.07
N GLU A 585 2.42 20.45 12.09
CA GLU A 585 1.52 19.36 11.69
C GLU A 585 0.65 18.89 12.84
N THR A 586 -0.65 18.85 12.59
CA THR A 586 -1.66 18.55 13.62
C THR A 586 -1.47 17.19 14.26
N GLU A 587 -1.10 16.17 13.47
CA GLU A 587 -0.88 14.80 13.93
C GLU A 587 0.24 14.77 14.96
N LEU A 588 1.37 15.37 14.65
CA LEU A 588 2.56 15.40 15.49
C LEU A 588 2.30 16.21 16.77
N ILE A 589 1.65 17.37 16.63
CA ILE A 589 1.25 18.22 17.76
C ILE A 589 0.33 17.45 18.71
N GLN A 590 -0.70 16.77 18.20
CA GLN A 590 -1.66 16.04 19.05
C GLN A 590 -1.05 14.81 19.72
N MET A 591 -0.14 14.09 19.05
CA MET A 591 0.63 13.03 19.71
C MET A 591 1.46 13.60 20.86
N ARG A 592 2.13 14.72 20.68
CA ARG A 592 2.92 15.40 21.71
C ARG A 592 2.06 15.91 22.86
N THR A 593 0.94 16.58 22.57
CA THR A 593 0.15 17.27 23.61
C THR A 593 -0.85 16.36 24.33
N ASN A 594 -1.37 15.33 23.66
CA ASN A 594 -2.45 14.50 24.17
C ASN A 594 -1.99 13.12 24.61
N ILE A 595 -1.01 12.52 23.93
CA ILE A 595 -0.56 11.13 24.16
C ILE A 595 0.71 11.10 25.04
N ASN A 596 1.73 11.91 24.74
CA ASN A 596 2.97 11.89 25.52
C ASN A 596 2.78 12.11 27.03
N PRO A 597 1.85 12.96 27.52
CA PRO A 597 1.60 13.07 28.97
C PRO A 597 1.19 11.74 29.62
N ILE A 598 0.44 10.89 28.91
CA ILE A 598 0.07 9.55 29.36
C ILE A 598 1.33 8.66 29.41
N LEU A 599 2.12 8.64 28.32
CA LEU A 599 3.33 7.83 28.23
C LEU A 599 4.33 8.18 29.36
N GLU A 600 4.56 9.45 29.59
CA GLU A 600 5.50 9.92 30.60
C GLU A 600 4.99 9.67 32.05
N ASN A 601 3.66 9.76 32.28
CA ASN A 601 3.06 9.43 33.57
C ASN A 601 3.34 7.97 33.98
N TYR A 602 3.30 7.04 32.98
CA TYR A 602 3.62 5.63 33.21
C TYR A 602 5.10 5.29 32.97
N LYS A 603 5.96 6.30 32.84
CA LYS A 603 7.43 6.15 32.76
C LYS A 603 7.87 5.27 31.59
N VAL A 604 7.21 5.37 30.43
CA VAL A 604 7.61 4.69 29.20
C VAL A 604 9.11 4.93 28.94
N ASP A 605 9.81 3.91 28.49
CA ASP A 605 11.26 3.97 28.31
C ASP A 605 11.66 4.53 26.96
N LEU A 606 11.01 4.02 25.91
CA LEU A 606 11.36 4.29 24.53
C LEU A 606 10.10 4.48 23.71
N VAL A 607 10.07 5.54 22.91
CA VAL A 607 9.05 5.81 21.90
C VAL A 607 9.71 5.82 20.53
N LEU A 608 9.15 5.05 19.60
CA LEU A 608 9.65 4.90 18.24
C LEU A 608 8.63 5.44 17.24
N ALA A 609 9.07 6.23 16.27
CA ALA A 609 8.21 6.78 15.24
C ALA A 609 8.89 6.81 13.85
N GLY A 610 8.06 6.88 12.81
CA GLY A 610 8.43 7.05 11.42
C GLY A 610 8.11 8.43 10.88
N HIS A 611 7.46 8.48 9.70
CA HIS A 611 6.89 9.65 9.02
C HIS A 611 7.93 10.67 8.57
N SER A 612 8.73 11.21 9.47
CA SER A 612 9.85 12.07 9.12
C SER A 612 11.00 11.23 8.59
N HIS A 613 11.39 11.47 7.33
CA HIS A 613 12.43 10.71 6.65
C HIS A 613 13.83 11.13 7.11
N SER A 614 14.02 11.11 8.42
CA SER A 614 15.21 11.47 9.17
C SER A 614 15.49 10.44 10.25
N TYR A 615 16.70 10.42 10.74
CA TYR A 615 17.02 9.83 12.03
C TYR A 615 17.12 10.96 13.05
N GLU A 616 16.33 10.90 14.13
CA GLU A 616 16.34 11.88 15.21
C GLU A 616 16.18 11.16 16.54
N ARG A 617 17.02 11.48 17.50
CA ARG A 617 16.95 10.94 18.85
C ARG A 617 17.01 12.06 19.87
N THR A 618 16.03 12.10 20.75
CA THR A 618 16.01 13.09 21.83
C THR A 618 16.98 12.74 22.97
N MET A 619 17.28 13.71 23.81
CA MET A 619 17.71 13.47 25.18
C MET A 619 16.64 12.66 25.91
N MET A 620 16.88 12.21 27.14
CA MET A 620 15.84 11.58 27.95
C MET A 620 14.90 12.67 28.50
N LEU A 621 13.74 12.82 27.89
CA LEU A 621 12.80 13.92 28.12
C LEU A 621 11.80 13.63 29.22
N HIS A 622 11.33 14.70 29.88
CA HIS A 622 10.19 14.70 30.76
C HIS A 622 9.54 16.09 30.82
N GLY A 623 8.24 16.17 30.51
CA GLY A 623 7.43 17.40 30.66
C GLY A 623 7.58 18.43 29.53
N HIS A 624 8.08 18.05 28.38
CA HIS A 624 8.13 18.91 27.19
C HIS A 624 6.99 18.61 26.22
N TYR A 625 5.95 19.48 26.22
CA TYR A 625 4.77 19.32 25.34
C TYR A 625 4.54 20.54 24.43
N GLY A 626 5.40 21.55 24.52
CA GLY A 626 5.37 22.78 23.71
C GLY A 626 6.13 22.63 22.40
N ASN A 627 6.24 23.74 21.67
CA ASN A 627 7.03 23.84 20.44
C ASN A 627 8.53 23.73 20.72
N ALA A 628 9.33 23.43 19.67
CA ALA A 628 10.77 23.23 19.77
C ALA A 628 11.48 24.35 20.57
N ASN A 629 11.19 25.61 20.22
CA ASN A 629 11.79 26.80 20.86
C ASN A 629 11.39 27.02 22.32
N THR A 630 10.46 26.25 22.87
CA THR A 630 10.09 26.27 24.30
C THR A 630 10.85 25.23 25.12
N PHE A 631 11.68 24.41 24.47
CA PHE A 631 12.45 23.39 25.15
C PHE A 631 13.50 23.98 26.09
N ASN A 632 13.60 23.43 27.28
CA ASN A 632 14.62 23.80 28.25
C ASN A 632 15.21 22.53 28.88
N ALA A 633 16.42 22.20 28.47
CA ALA A 633 17.09 20.98 28.92
C ALA A 633 17.23 20.86 30.43
N SER A 634 17.37 21.97 31.15
CA SER A 634 17.53 21.95 32.62
C SER A 634 16.26 21.58 33.39
N THR A 635 15.09 21.69 32.77
CA THR A 635 13.77 21.44 33.44
C THR A 635 12.94 20.38 32.71
N MET A 636 13.28 20.05 31.46
CA MET A 636 12.49 19.16 30.61
C MET A 636 13.27 17.90 30.22
N THR A 637 14.41 17.63 30.86
CA THR A 637 15.13 16.37 30.76
C THR A 637 15.34 15.75 32.12
N THR A 638 15.38 14.45 32.19
CA THR A 638 15.88 13.69 33.35
C THR A 638 17.37 13.35 33.19
N ASP A 639 17.82 13.27 31.91
CA ASP A 639 19.22 13.14 31.54
C ASP A 639 19.44 13.75 30.14
N ALA A 640 20.27 14.78 30.07
CA ALA A 640 20.64 15.48 28.84
C ALA A 640 21.90 14.90 28.17
N GLY A 641 22.45 13.80 28.69
CA GLY A 641 23.67 13.16 28.19
C GLY A 641 23.43 12.31 26.93
N SER A 642 24.48 11.63 26.50
CA SER A 642 24.46 10.80 25.30
C SER A 642 23.70 9.49 25.44
N GLY A 643 23.50 9.00 26.64
CA GLY A 643 23.05 7.63 26.86
C GLY A 643 24.05 6.55 26.44
N THR A 644 25.21 6.93 25.86
CA THR A 644 26.25 6.00 25.39
C THR A 644 27.14 5.57 26.57
N PHE A 645 27.45 4.28 26.64
CA PHE A 645 28.34 3.75 27.69
C PHE A 645 29.68 4.53 27.71
N PRO A 646 30.24 4.93 28.90
CA PRO A 646 29.77 4.57 30.23
C PRO A 646 28.64 5.48 30.80
N ASN A 647 28.14 6.46 30.03
CA ASN A 647 27.11 7.42 30.44
C ASN A 647 25.69 6.96 30.01
N SER A 648 25.36 5.69 30.24
CA SER A 648 24.04 5.15 29.93
C SER A 648 22.95 5.89 30.68
N TYR A 649 21.76 5.99 30.11
CA TYR A 649 20.58 6.49 30.79
C TYR A 649 20.17 5.54 31.90
N VAL A 650 20.10 6.03 33.15
CA VAL A 650 19.79 5.20 34.32
C VAL A 650 18.43 5.60 34.88
N LYS A 651 17.44 4.74 34.76
CA LYS A 651 16.09 4.92 35.31
C LYS A 651 15.99 4.18 36.66
N ASN A 652 16.35 4.84 37.74
CA ASN A 652 16.36 4.27 39.11
C ASN A 652 15.55 5.11 40.10
N GLY A 653 15.05 4.43 41.15
CA GLY A 653 14.32 5.08 42.28
C GLY A 653 12.85 5.38 41.97
N PRO A 654 12.12 5.96 42.92
CA PRO A 654 10.68 6.18 42.82
C PRO A 654 10.28 7.19 41.76
N ASN A 655 11.20 8.08 41.39
CA ASN A 655 11.00 9.13 40.38
C ASN A 655 11.75 8.83 39.06
N SER A 656 11.80 7.58 38.65
CA SER A 656 12.48 7.13 37.42
C SER A 656 11.73 7.56 36.12
N PHE A 657 11.35 8.85 36.05
CA PHE A 657 10.80 9.44 34.83
C PHE A 657 11.85 9.55 33.74
N GLY A 658 11.40 9.92 32.56
CA GLY A 658 12.22 10.15 31.37
C GLY A 658 11.94 9.12 30.29
N THR A 659 11.72 9.62 29.09
CA THR A 659 11.45 8.86 27.88
C THR A 659 12.41 9.30 26.78
N VAL A 660 12.99 8.36 26.06
CA VAL A 660 13.75 8.64 24.83
C VAL A 660 12.82 8.47 23.64
N TYR A 661 12.75 9.48 22.78
CA TYR A 661 11.96 9.45 21.55
C TYR A 661 12.92 9.31 20.37
N VAL A 662 12.63 8.37 19.49
CA VAL A 662 13.48 8.11 18.30
C VAL A 662 12.61 8.13 17.05
N VAL A 663 12.97 8.95 16.09
CA VAL A 663 12.45 8.96 14.74
C VAL A 663 13.36 8.12 13.86
N CYS A 664 12.81 7.16 13.13
CA CYS A 664 13.54 6.30 12.20
C CYS A 664 12.73 6.07 10.91
N GLY A 665 12.44 7.16 10.20
CA GLY A 665 11.75 7.13 8.88
C GLY A 665 12.70 7.01 7.71
N THR A 666 13.89 6.44 7.90
CA THR A 666 14.96 6.42 6.89
C THR A 666 15.15 5.08 6.19
N SER A 667 14.27 4.08 6.45
CA SER A 667 14.53 2.74 5.94
C SER A 667 14.30 2.58 4.43
N GLY A 668 13.51 3.46 3.82
CA GLY A 668 13.28 3.46 2.35
C GLY A 668 13.81 4.67 1.62
N TYR A 669 13.95 5.80 2.32
CA TYR A 669 14.34 7.09 1.74
C TYR A 669 14.81 8.05 2.83
N VAL A 670 15.62 9.03 2.47
CA VAL A 670 16.05 10.15 3.32
C VAL A 670 15.45 11.44 2.75
N GLY A 671 14.77 12.22 3.60
CA GLY A 671 14.08 13.45 3.22
C GLY A 671 14.92 14.72 3.34
N SER A 672 14.27 15.86 3.11
CA SER A 672 14.79 17.19 3.43
C SER A 672 14.60 17.51 4.92
N THR A 673 15.03 18.69 5.35
CA THR A 673 14.84 19.21 6.71
C THR A 673 14.09 20.52 6.70
N GLN A 674 13.48 20.88 7.83
CA GLN A 674 12.95 22.21 8.07
C GLN A 674 14.10 23.23 8.23
N SER A 675 13.78 24.52 8.11
CA SER A 675 14.79 25.59 8.22
C SER A 675 15.37 25.76 9.62
N ASP A 676 14.67 25.29 10.63
CA ASP A 676 15.04 25.28 12.03
C ASP A 676 15.46 23.86 12.54
N TRP A 677 15.99 23.05 11.67
CA TRP A 677 16.60 21.76 11.97
C TRP A 677 17.89 21.89 12.82
N PRO A 678 18.12 21.06 13.82
CA PRO A 678 17.24 20.02 14.37
C PRO A 678 16.22 20.60 15.38
N HIS A 679 15.26 19.78 15.82
CA HIS A 679 14.42 20.12 16.97
C HIS A 679 15.27 20.26 18.23
N ASP A 680 15.02 21.26 19.09
CA ASP A 680 15.88 21.64 20.22
C ASP A 680 16.06 20.52 21.27
N ALA A 681 15.14 19.57 21.34
CA ALA A 681 15.22 18.41 22.24
C ALA A 681 16.11 17.28 21.75
N MET A 682 16.66 17.37 20.54
CA MET A 682 17.47 16.28 19.94
C MET A 682 18.85 16.21 20.54
N TYR A 683 19.29 14.98 20.85
CA TYR A 683 20.68 14.67 21.19
C TYR A 683 21.49 14.30 19.94
N ASP A 684 20.96 13.39 19.09
CA ASP A 684 21.58 13.01 17.83
C ASP A 684 20.55 13.05 16.69
N TYR A 685 21.03 13.38 15.48
CA TYR A 685 20.17 13.54 14.30
C TYR A 685 20.95 13.40 13.00
N SER A 686 20.28 12.94 11.95
CA SER A 686 20.90 12.79 10.63
C SER A 686 19.85 12.68 9.51
N VAL A 687 20.16 13.30 8.38
CA VAL A 687 19.49 13.10 7.08
C VAL A 687 20.48 12.63 6.01
N ASN A 688 21.62 12.06 6.42
CA ASN A 688 22.69 11.68 5.49
C ASN A 688 22.73 10.17 5.21
N TYR A 689 22.00 9.36 6.00
CA TYR A 689 22.10 7.92 5.95
C TYR A 689 20.72 7.28 5.98
N ASN A 690 20.46 6.35 5.07
CA ASN A 690 19.42 5.37 5.25
C ASN A 690 19.83 4.37 6.33
N GLY A 691 18.86 3.86 7.10
CA GLY A 691 19.16 2.94 8.18
C GLY A 691 17.92 2.37 8.86
N SER A 692 18.18 1.60 9.90
CA SER A 692 17.19 0.94 10.76
C SER A 692 17.69 0.88 12.20
N LEU A 693 16.78 0.59 13.16
CA LEU A 693 17.23 0.39 14.53
C LEU A 693 17.43 -1.09 14.82
N VAL A 694 18.48 -1.38 15.55
CA VAL A 694 18.72 -2.67 16.21
C VAL A 694 18.65 -2.46 17.71
N ILE A 695 17.72 -3.13 18.37
CA ILE A 695 17.55 -3.02 19.80
C ILE A 695 17.84 -4.38 20.42
N ASP A 696 18.82 -4.42 21.30
CA ASP A 696 19.16 -5.60 22.08
C ASP A 696 18.74 -5.37 23.53
N VAL A 697 17.90 -6.26 24.07
CA VAL A 697 17.45 -6.22 25.47
C VAL A 697 17.92 -7.47 26.18
N GLN A 698 18.53 -7.29 27.36
CA GLN A 698 18.93 -8.41 28.21
C GLN A 698 18.85 -7.98 29.69
N GLY A 699 18.05 -8.71 30.46
CA GLY A 699 17.85 -8.37 31.87
C GLY A 699 17.29 -6.97 32.06
N ASN A 700 18.04 -6.11 32.72
CA ASN A 700 17.66 -4.73 33.01
C ASN A 700 18.29 -3.70 32.03
N ARG A 701 18.88 -4.15 30.95
CA ARG A 701 19.56 -3.30 29.95
C ARG A 701 18.84 -3.37 28.60
N LEU A 702 18.48 -2.20 28.03
CA LEU A 702 18.03 -2.00 26.68
C LEU A 702 19.09 -1.18 25.94
N ASN A 703 19.65 -1.72 24.87
CA ASN A 703 20.63 -1.05 24.03
C ASN A 703 20.05 -0.85 22.63
N CYS A 704 19.97 0.39 22.19
CA CYS A 704 19.43 0.79 20.88
C CYS A 704 20.56 1.34 20.02
N LYS A 705 20.62 0.89 18.76
CA LYS A 705 21.62 1.28 17.76
C LYS A 705 20.95 1.72 16.49
N TYR A 706 21.42 2.81 15.90
CA TYR A 706 21.08 3.17 14.52
C TYR A 706 22.11 2.58 13.57
N LEU A 707 21.71 1.53 12.87
CA LEU A 707 22.49 0.82 11.87
C LEU A 707 22.21 1.43 10.49
N THR A 708 23.24 2.01 9.87
CA THR A 708 23.14 2.57 8.53
C THR A 708 23.09 1.49 7.45
N SER A 709 22.62 1.85 6.28
CA SER A 709 22.59 0.98 5.07
C SER A 709 23.99 0.55 4.59
N THR A 710 25.06 1.14 5.15
CA THR A 710 26.46 0.76 4.89
C THR A 710 27.07 -0.16 5.94
N GLY A 711 26.29 -0.58 6.93
CA GLY A 711 26.74 -1.48 8.00
C GLY A 711 27.44 -0.81 9.17
N THR A 712 27.39 0.52 9.25
CA THR A 712 28.02 1.29 10.34
C THR A 712 27.00 1.64 11.41
N ILE A 713 27.35 1.46 12.67
CA ILE A 713 26.58 2.01 13.80
C ILE A 713 26.89 3.52 13.86
N ARG A 714 25.88 4.34 13.59
CA ARG A 714 26.01 5.80 13.56
C ARG A 714 25.72 6.42 14.94
N ASP A 715 24.75 5.87 15.64
CA ASP A 715 24.37 6.27 16.98
C ASP A 715 24.04 5.04 17.83
N GLU A 716 24.27 5.15 19.13
CA GLU A 716 24.02 4.08 20.09
C GLU A 716 23.74 4.68 21.47
N PHE A 717 22.72 4.17 22.14
CA PHE A 717 22.42 4.50 23.52
C PHE A 717 21.90 3.31 24.29
N THR A 718 21.96 3.40 25.61
CA THR A 718 21.53 2.35 26.53
C THR A 718 20.62 2.93 27.61
N ILE A 719 19.53 2.23 27.92
CA ILE A 719 18.68 2.49 29.09
C ILE A 719 18.90 1.34 30.07
N ILE A 720 19.17 1.67 31.32
CA ILE A 720 19.40 0.73 32.42
C ILE A 720 18.34 0.93 33.51
N LYS A 721 17.74 -0.18 33.95
CA LYS A 721 16.79 -0.19 35.10
C LYS A 721 17.40 -0.88 36.35
N PRO A 722 16.97 -0.56 37.57
CA PRO A 722 17.47 -1.21 38.78
C PRO A 722 17.01 -2.68 38.87
N GLY A 723 17.77 -3.51 39.58
CA GLY A 723 17.32 -4.85 39.96
C GLY A 723 18.27 -6.02 39.69
N PHE A 724 19.37 -5.81 38.97
CA PHE A 724 20.43 -6.82 38.82
C PHE A 724 21.75 -6.26 39.37
N PRO A 725 22.56 -7.05 40.10
CA PRO A 725 23.89 -6.62 40.55
C PRO A 725 24.75 -6.22 39.33
N ASP A 726 25.43 -5.09 39.45
CA ASP A 726 26.33 -4.53 38.41
C ASP A 726 27.49 -5.45 37.94
N GLY A 727 27.61 -6.64 38.50
CA GLY A 727 28.71 -7.56 38.25
C GLY A 727 28.65 -8.40 37.00
N PHE A 728 27.57 -8.32 36.21
CA PHE A 728 27.44 -9.13 34.99
C PHE A 728 27.69 -8.35 33.67
N PHE A 729 27.80 -7.00 33.74
CA PHE A 729 27.77 -6.16 32.52
C PHE A 729 29.01 -5.30 32.31
N ASP A 730 30.09 -5.51 33.02
CA ASP A 730 31.39 -4.84 32.75
C ASP A 730 32.17 -5.51 31.59
N GLN A 731 31.46 -6.17 30.68
CA GLN A 731 32.04 -6.41 29.37
C GLN A 731 31.56 -5.27 28.46
N PRO A 732 32.50 -4.48 27.89
CA PRO A 732 32.15 -3.62 26.77
C PRO A 732 31.38 -4.49 25.78
N SER A 733 30.31 -3.91 25.17
CA SER A 733 29.71 -4.55 23.99
C SER A 733 30.88 -5.16 23.24
N ARG A 734 30.97 -6.49 23.16
CA ARG A 734 31.90 -7.09 22.23
C ARG A 734 31.60 -6.39 20.92
N THR A 735 32.41 -5.39 20.57
CA THR A 735 32.86 -5.34 19.20
C THR A 735 33.31 -6.76 19.00
N ASP A 736 32.55 -7.55 18.27
CA ASP A 736 32.99 -8.85 17.81
C ASP A 736 34.22 -8.59 17.00
N SER A 737 35.32 -8.37 17.68
CA SER A 737 36.61 -8.69 17.16
C SER A 737 36.55 -10.21 17.06
N LYS A 738 35.95 -10.69 15.95
CA LYS A 738 36.04 -12.11 15.61
C LYS A 738 37.41 -12.54 16.03
N GLN A 739 37.48 -13.53 16.90
CA GLN A 739 38.75 -14.05 17.36
C GLN A 739 39.60 -14.48 16.15
N ILE A 740 38.88 -14.87 15.06
CA ILE A 740 39.42 -15.28 13.78
C ILE A 740 38.92 -14.31 12.70
N ASN A 741 39.75 -13.39 12.23
CA ASN A 741 39.38 -12.45 11.17
C ASN A 741 39.57 -12.99 9.77
N ASN A 742 40.50 -13.90 9.57
CA ASN A 742 40.82 -14.43 8.25
C ASN A 742 41.23 -15.90 8.38
N PHE A 743 40.77 -16.75 7.46
CA PHE A 743 41.13 -18.14 7.39
C PHE A 743 41.16 -18.56 5.91
N LYS A 744 42.31 -18.82 5.38
CA LYS A 744 42.56 -19.17 3.98
C LYS A 744 43.36 -20.46 3.87
N ILE A 745 43.10 -21.22 2.81
CA ILE A 745 43.81 -22.46 2.47
C ILE A 745 44.27 -22.34 1.02
N TRP A 746 45.57 -22.47 0.77
CA TRP A 746 46.11 -22.44 -0.59
C TRP A 746 47.35 -23.31 -0.78
N PRO A 747 47.53 -23.86 -1.99
CA PRO A 747 46.54 -23.96 -3.04
C PRO A 747 45.35 -24.83 -2.62
N ASN A 748 44.20 -24.60 -3.21
CA ASN A 748 43.01 -25.42 -3.04
C ASN A 748 42.27 -25.46 -4.39
N PRO A 749 42.29 -26.55 -5.16
CA PRO A 749 42.67 -27.92 -4.78
C PRO A 749 44.13 -28.13 -4.36
N VAL A 750 44.35 -29.14 -3.53
CA VAL A 750 45.63 -29.51 -2.94
C VAL A 750 46.15 -30.79 -3.59
N LEU A 751 47.37 -30.69 -4.19
CA LEU A 751 48.04 -31.87 -4.77
C LEU A 751 49.08 -32.48 -3.83
N GLN A 752 49.94 -31.69 -3.25
CA GLN A 752 51.01 -32.19 -2.37
C GLN A 752 51.14 -31.44 -1.07
N HIS A 753 50.99 -30.12 -1.11
CA HIS A 753 51.14 -29.23 0.03
C HIS A 753 50.09 -28.16 0.00
N ALA A 754 49.54 -27.78 1.16
CA ALA A 754 48.72 -26.60 1.34
C ALA A 754 49.18 -25.81 2.56
N SER A 755 49.05 -24.52 2.48
CA SER A 755 49.28 -23.62 3.61
C SER A 755 47.91 -23.09 4.09
N ILE A 756 47.80 -23.03 5.40
CA ILE A 756 46.67 -22.46 6.10
C ILE A 756 47.12 -21.15 6.73
N GLU A 757 46.56 -20.02 6.29
CA GLU A 757 46.77 -18.71 6.90
C GLU A 757 45.53 -18.32 7.69
N TYR A 758 45.76 -17.83 8.89
CA TYR A 758 44.68 -17.29 9.74
C TYR A 758 45.16 -16.09 10.54
N HIS A 759 44.26 -15.20 10.84
CA HIS A 759 44.55 -14.02 11.66
C HIS A 759 43.75 -14.06 12.94
N LEU A 760 44.44 -14.01 14.08
CA LEU A 760 43.86 -13.93 15.41
C LEU A 760 43.88 -12.49 15.92
N ASN A 761 42.77 -12.01 16.40
CA ASN A 761 42.65 -10.66 17.01
C ASN A 761 43.13 -10.64 18.47
N LYS A 762 43.19 -11.80 19.14
CA LYS A 762 43.69 -11.97 20.51
C LYS A 762 44.37 -13.33 20.66
N THR A 763 45.24 -13.45 21.66
CA THR A 763 45.90 -14.71 22.01
C THR A 763 44.85 -15.77 22.32
N SER A 764 44.97 -16.93 21.63
CA SER A 764 43.99 -18.02 21.73
C SER A 764 44.66 -19.38 21.58
N GLN A 765 44.05 -20.39 22.18
CA GLN A 765 44.32 -21.80 21.86
C GLN A 765 43.71 -22.12 20.50
N VAL A 766 44.51 -22.74 19.58
CA VAL A 766 44.09 -23.01 18.22
C VAL A 766 44.25 -24.49 17.89
N SER A 767 43.18 -25.07 17.31
CA SER A 767 43.18 -26.43 16.77
C SER A 767 42.41 -26.52 15.47
N PHE A 768 42.69 -27.57 14.70
CA PHE A 768 42.05 -27.79 13.39
C PHE A 768 41.46 -29.18 13.26
N ASP A 769 40.22 -29.29 12.83
CA ASP A 769 39.54 -30.53 12.51
C ASP A 769 39.32 -30.62 11.00
N VAL A 770 39.70 -31.73 10.38
CA VAL A 770 39.29 -32.10 9.02
C VAL A 770 38.11 -33.05 9.13
N VAL A 771 37.00 -32.69 8.50
CA VAL A 771 35.77 -33.51 8.49
C VAL A 771 35.38 -33.83 7.05
N ASP A 772 34.76 -34.98 6.86
CA ASP A 772 34.20 -35.41 5.58
C ASP A 772 32.86 -34.69 5.28
N LEU A 773 32.22 -35.01 4.14
CA LEU A 773 30.92 -34.44 3.75
C LEU A 773 29.77 -34.79 4.71
N ALA A 774 29.92 -35.84 5.49
CA ALA A 774 28.95 -36.27 6.51
C ALA A 774 29.25 -35.65 7.89
N GLY A 775 30.25 -34.77 8.00
CA GLY A 775 30.65 -34.13 9.26
C GLY A 775 31.49 -35.06 10.20
N ARG A 776 31.92 -36.26 9.76
CA ARG A 776 32.74 -37.14 10.57
C ARG A 776 34.17 -36.62 10.62
N LEU A 777 34.76 -36.62 11.82
CA LEU A 777 36.16 -36.23 12.05
C LEU A 777 37.10 -37.23 11.37
N MET A 778 37.91 -36.76 10.48
CA MET A 778 38.92 -37.56 9.73
C MET A 778 40.33 -37.33 10.27
N LEU A 779 40.63 -36.10 10.69
CA LEU A 779 41.96 -35.74 11.22
C LEU A 779 41.79 -34.55 12.16
N ARG A 780 42.59 -34.58 13.28
CA ARG A 780 42.79 -33.41 14.12
C ARG A 780 44.28 -33.08 14.12
N PHE A 781 44.61 -31.77 13.98
CA PHE A 781 46.00 -31.28 13.99
C PHE A 781 46.10 -29.88 14.59
N GLY A 782 47.30 -29.42 14.90
CA GLY A 782 47.50 -28.11 15.50
C GLY A 782 47.13 -28.10 16.99
N ASP A 783 47.51 -29.13 17.73
CA ASP A 783 47.14 -29.40 19.12
C ASP A 783 47.22 -28.19 20.03
N ASP A 784 46.06 -27.64 20.44
CA ASP A 784 45.83 -26.65 21.50
C ASP A 784 47.01 -25.71 21.85
N ILE A 785 47.75 -25.24 20.81
CA ILE A 785 48.90 -24.38 20.97
C ILE A 785 48.42 -22.94 21.12
N GLY A 786 48.72 -22.32 22.25
CA GLY A 786 48.46 -20.88 22.48
C GLY A 786 49.19 -20.05 21.41
N LYS A 787 48.45 -19.38 20.56
CA LYS A 787 48.94 -18.43 19.53
C LYS A 787 48.64 -17.02 19.94
N THR A 788 49.60 -16.13 19.80
CA THR A 788 49.44 -14.70 20.06
C THR A 788 48.52 -14.05 19.01
N ALA A 789 47.97 -12.88 19.29
CA ALA A 789 47.29 -12.04 18.27
C ALA A 789 48.25 -11.79 17.09
N GLY A 790 47.67 -11.83 15.84
CA GLY A 790 48.47 -11.63 14.64
C GLY A 790 48.17 -12.68 13.55
N ILE A 791 48.89 -12.59 12.43
CA ILE A 791 48.76 -13.49 11.29
C ILE A 791 49.68 -14.70 11.53
N HIS A 792 49.12 -15.89 11.35
CA HIS A 792 49.81 -17.17 11.46
C HIS A 792 49.67 -17.97 10.20
N THR A 793 50.72 -18.74 9.87
CA THR A 793 50.69 -19.70 8.76
C THR A 793 51.06 -21.07 9.28
N LEU A 794 50.33 -22.07 8.87
CA LEU A 794 50.55 -23.48 9.20
C LEU A 794 50.49 -24.32 7.91
N ASN A 795 51.40 -25.30 7.79
CA ASN A 795 51.37 -26.23 6.66
C ASN A 795 50.41 -27.37 6.97
N PHE A 796 49.47 -27.65 6.05
CA PHE A 796 48.58 -28.81 6.15
C PHE A 796 49.33 -30.11 5.83
N PRO A 797 49.30 -31.12 6.70
CA PRO A 797 50.10 -32.32 6.58
C PRO A 797 49.46 -33.34 5.60
N VAL A 798 49.36 -33.03 4.31
CA VAL A 798 48.63 -33.84 3.29
C VAL A 798 49.17 -35.28 3.23
N LYS A 799 50.52 -35.45 3.32
CA LYS A 799 51.11 -36.78 3.26
C LYS A 799 50.86 -37.62 4.53
N ASP A 800 50.88 -36.97 5.68
CA ASP A 800 50.72 -37.66 6.98
C ASP A 800 49.26 -37.91 7.30
N ALA A 801 48.38 -37.12 6.66
CA ALA A 801 46.93 -37.22 6.84
C ALA A 801 46.30 -38.51 6.30
N GLN A 802 46.96 -39.18 5.32
CA GLN A 802 46.46 -40.42 4.64
C GLN A 802 44.98 -40.32 4.18
N LEU A 803 44.51 -39.15 3.85
CA LEU A 803 43.13 -38.91 3.42
C LEU A 803 42.98 -39.22 1.91
N PRO A 804 41.98 -39.97 1.50
CA PRO A 804 41.68 -40.18 0.09
C PRO A 804 41.41 -38.88 -0.66
N LYS A 805 41.62 -38.90 -1.99
CA LYS A 805 41.19 -37.80 -2.86
C LYS A 805 39.71 -37.54 -2.67
N GLY A 806 39.33 -36.27 -2.54
CA GLY A 806 37.94 -35.90 -2.31
C GLY A 806 37.72 -34.53 -1.72
N ILE A 807 36.48 -34.25 -1.35
CA ILE A 807 36.06 -32.98 -0.74
C ILE A 807 35.92 -33.17 0.76
N TYR A 808 36.58 -32.29 1.51
CA TYR A 808 36.61 -32.22 2.97
C TYR A 808 36.31 -30.79 3.42
N PHE A 809 36.16 -30.61 4.72
CA PHE A 809 36.11 -29.30 5.35
C PHE A 809 37.18 -29.25 6.45
N ILE A 810 37.96 -28.15 6.49
CA ILE A 810 38.82 -27.83 7.62
C ILE A 810 38.06 -26.85 8.50
N ARG A 811 37.86 -27.22 9.76
CA ARG A 811 37.31 -26.37 10.81
C ARG A 811 38.43 -25.97 11.76
N MET A 812 38.70 -24.68 11.81
CA MET A 812 39.62 -24.09 12.78
C MET A 812 38.82 -23.70 14.03
N HIS A 813 39.35 -24.05 15.19
CA HIS A 813 38.83 -23.61 16.48
C HIS A 813 39.84 -22.65 17.11
N ALA A 814 39.37 -21.56 17.73
CA ALA A 814 40.18 -20.62 18.50
C ALA A 814 39.33 -20.12 19.69
N GLY A 815 39.62 -20.63 20.88
CA GLY A 815 38.73 -20.47 22.04
C GLY A 815 37.35 -21.01 21.76
N ASP A 816 36.31 -20.19 21.96
CA ASP A 816 34.91 -20.54 21.72
C ASP A 816 34.45 -20.33 20.26
N GLU A 817 35.30 -19.80 19.40
CA GLU A 817 34.98 -19.58 18.00
C GLU A 817 35.46 -20.72 17.09
N SER A 818 34.71 -20.95 16.00
CA SER A 818 35.16 -21.83 14.93
C SER A 818 34.85 -21.24 13.55
N ILE A 819 35.73 -21.48 12.59
CA ILE A 819 35.52 -21.12 11.18
C ILE A 819 35.82 -22.31 10.28
N THR A 820 35.02 -22.54 9.26
CA THR A 820 35.17 -23.71 8.38
C THR A 820 35.44 -23.26 6.95
N ARG A 821 36.36 -24.00 6.26
CA ARG A 821 36.66 -23.81 4.83
C ARG A 821 36.64 -25.16 4.10
N LYS A 822 36.22 -25.12 2.85
CA LYS A 822 36.26 -26.30 1.98
C LYS A 822 37.72 -26.62 1.61
N LEU A 823 38.06 -27.89 1.65
CA LEU A 823 39.35 -28.47 1.24
C LEU A 823 39.07 -29.49 0.13
N ILE A 824 39.83 -29.41 -0.96
CA ILE A 824 39.77 -30.37 -2.06
C ILE A 824 41.13 -31.01 -2.16
N LEU A 825 41.20 -32.32 -2.04
CA LEU A 825 42.39 -33.15 -2.22
C LEU A 825 42.36 -33.85 -3.60
N GLU A 826 43.37 -33.60 -4.45
CA GLU A 826 43.52 -34.18 -5.80
C GLU A 826 44.67 -35.19 -5.93
#